data_011e2b529c6fd11d9cb454ee127d072d
#
_entry.id   011e2b529c6fd11d9cb454ee127d072d
#
_cell.length_a   1.000
_cell.length_b   1.000
_cell.length_c   1.000
_cell.angle_alpha   90.00
_cell.angle_beta   90.00
_cell.angle_gamma   90.00
#
_symmetry.space_group_name_H-M   'P 1'
#
loop_
_entity.id
_entity.type
_entity.pdbx_description
1 polymer ?
#
loop_
_entity_poly.entity_id
_entity_poly.type
_entity_poly.pdbx_seq_one_letter_code
_entity_poly.pdbx_strand_id
1 'polypeptide(L)'
;MKICVLGLRGLPHVMGGVETHCEQLFPLMKGLHPDDSFTIIGRKGYLPEEASEYHGLRIVSLPHARGKHLETITNTIFGVLYARFVLHAELIHLHGIGPALMAPVARALGMRVVVTYHSKNYEHHKWNRIARFILRIGELCAVTFGDRVIAVSRCLATDLKQRFPKAAAKIYFIPNGATHINTAKSAAFRSNDVLARYGLDKNKYIISIGRLVPEKGFHDLCRAFRTADLDCKLLIVGDADHRDEYSKRLLQQASDRIVFTGFISHDRLQILLQRASLFVLPSYNEGLSIAALEAVGAGTPILLSDIEPNRDFGFRMENYFRVGDVDNLQRKISQDHELYRVDRDKALQQYNWDVVAAETTRVYSTLQAHGREGKPGSLSLKHRAFNSGFGTLAAIGADRWLRFLARGRGVILMFHHVRPWRPREFAPNRGLEITPEFLDVVLTELRREGFDIIPLDAVLDRARPGAAAGRPFAALTFDDGYRDNVEHAWPVLRRHNAPWTLFVTTDFADGRGRLWWLELEQAIARLDRVVLRGNGELRDLPSRTMVEKGAAFEAIYRHLRAGPEERLRALTADLAAQAGVDTRRLTANLCLGWDELQTLVREPDVLIGAHTLSHPILAKCDGTTAMREIAESKELLERRLGRPVRHLAYPFGDASAVGPREFRLACQAGYVTGITSRPAHVFPDHAAHPHALPRTSVNGLFQDTRALRALLSGVPFWIWNGRRILKIESQVEEVDGR
;
A
#
# COMPACT_ATOMS: atom_id res chain seq x y z
N MET A 1 4.38 20.62 4.10
CA MET A 1 4.26 19.15 3.86
C MET A 1 5.60 18.58 3.41
N LYS A 2 5.96 17.34 3.82
CA LYS A 2 7.14 16.64 3.32
C LYS A 2 6.74 15.72 2.17
N ILE A 3 7.15 16.07 0.96
CA ILE A 3 6.76 15.42 -0.28
C ILE A 3 7.96 14.71 -0.89
N CYS A 4 7.79 13.45 -1.23
CA CYS A 4 8.80 12.65 -1.91
C CYS A 4 8.32 12.30 -3.32
N VAL A 5 9.16 12.50 -4.32
CA VAL A 5 8.89 12.19 -5.73
C VAL A 5 9.75 11.02 -6.17
N LEU A 6 9.13 10.03 -6.79
CA LEU A 6 9.78 8.77 -7.14
C LEU A 6 9.27 8.24 -8.49
N GLY A 7 10.09 7.53 -9.23
CA GLY A 7 9.71 6.91 -10.50
C GLY A 7 10.41 7.47 -11.74
N LEU A 8 11.36 8.38 -11.51
CA LEU A 8 12.24 8.95 -12.54
C LEU A 8 13.68 8.46 -12.33
N ARG A 9 14.53 8.68 -13.35
CA ARG A 9 15.97 8.37 -13.24
C ARG A 9 16.72 9.42 -12.45
N GLY A 10 16.30 10.68 -12.55
CA GLY A 10 16.88 11.83 -11.86
C GLY A 10 16.59 13.14 -12.57
N LEU A 11 17.04 14.23 -11.98
CA LEU A 11 17.11 15.58 -12.55
C LEU A 11 18.23 16.36 -11.86
N PRO A 12 18.82 17.42 -12.45
CA PRO A 12 18.50 17.97 -13.76
C PRO A 12 19.21 17.25 -14.92
N HIS A 13 18.82 17.62 -16.16
CA HIS A 13 19.50 17.25 -17.40
C HIS A 13 19.55 15.74 -17.70
N VAL A 14 18.58 14.97 -17.21
CA VAL A 14 18.41 13.55 -17.52
C VAL A 14 17.38 13.39 -18.64
N MET A 15 17.77 12.66 -19.70
CA MET A 15 16.91 12.47 -20.89
C MET A 15 15.66 11.65 -20.55
N GLY A 16 14.48 12.19 -20.86
CA GLY A 16 13.21 11.44 -20.79
C GLY A 16 12.00 12.31 -20.48
N GLY A 17 10.83 11.90 -20.99
CA GLY A 17 9.60 12.67 -20.81
C GLY A 17 9.15 12.81 -19.36
N VAL A 18 9.36 11.79 -18.52
CA VAL A 18 9.04 11.83 -17.09
C VAL A 18 10.02 12.76 -16.37
N GLU A 19 11.30 12.69 -16.73
CA GLU A 19 12.36 13.52 -16.20
C GLU A 19 12.08 15.00 -16.52
N THR A 20 11.81 15.31 -17.79
CA THR A 20 11.44 16.67 -18.23
C THR A 20 10.17 17.17 -17.54
N HIS A 21 9.14 16.33 -17.41
CA HIS A 21 7.92 16.66 -16.65
C HIS A 21 8.25 17.07 -15.21
N CYS A 22 9.05 16.27 -14.51
CA CYS A 22 9.41 16.56 -13.13
C CYS A 22 10.32 17.80 -13.01
N GLU A 23 11.25 17.97 -13.95
CA GLU A 23 12.19 19.10 -13.97
C GLU A 23 11.47 20.44 -14.18
N GLN A 24 10.37 20.47 -14.94
CA GLN A 24 9.56 21.67 -15.16
C GLN A 24 8.54 21.91 -14.04
N LEU A 25 7.86 20.84 -13.56
CA LEU A 25 6.75 20.93 -12.64
C LEU A 25 7.18 21.29 -11.21
N PHE A 26 8.12 20.54 -10.64
CA PHE A 26 8.39 20.63 -9.20
C PHE A 26 9.07 21.93 -8.75
N PRO A 27 9.96 22.60 -9.53
CA PRO A 27 10.43 23.93 -9.19
C PRO A 27 9.31 24.97 -9.09
N LEU A 28 8.32 24.91 -9.99
CA LEU A 28 7.17 25.81 -9.96
C LEU A 28 6.27 25.54 -8.74
N MET A 29 6.03 24.26 -8.44
CA MET A 29 5.30 23.88 -7.22
C MET A 29 6.02 24.33 -5.95
N LYS A 30 7.35 24.26 -5.91
CA LYS A 30 8.17 24.77 -4.79
C LYS A 30 8.05 26.29 -4.68
N GLY A 31 8.00 27.01 -5.79
CA GLY A 31 7.77 28.45 -5.83
C GLY A 31 6.38 28.84 -5.29
N LEU A 32 5.33 28.06 -5.63
CA LEU A 32 3.97 28.29 -5.16
C LEU A 32 3.80 27.96 -3.65
N HIS A 33 4.56 27.01 -3.13
CA HIS A 33 4.51 26.56 -1.73
C HIS A 33 5.92 26.48 -1.12
N PRO A 34 6.51 27.61 -0.74
CA PRO A 34 7.89 27.68 -0.23
C PRO A 34 8.09 26.86 1.07
N ASP A 35 7.05 26.69 1.89
CA ASP A 35 7.09 25.93 3.13
C ASP A 35 7.06 24.41 2.93
N ASP A 36 6.68 23.93 1.75
CA ASP A 36 6.68 22.51 1.43
C ASP A 36 8.09 22.03 1.09
N SER A 37 8.48 20.88 1.64
CA SER A 37 9.75 20.24 1.38
C SER A 37 9.60 19.19 0.29
N PHE A 38 10.23 19.38 -0.85
CA PHE A 38 10.25 18.43 -1.96
C PHE A 38 11.58 17.69 -2.00
N THR A 39 11.53 16.37 -2.02
CA THR A 39 12.70 15.51 -2.24
C THR A 39 12.47 14.63 -3.46
N ILE A 40 13.36 14.74 -4.42
CA ILE A 40 13.36 13.94 -5.65
C ILE A 40 14.31 12.77 -5.45
N ILE A 41 13.81 11.53 -5.60
CA ILE A 41 14.64 10.33 -5.53
C ILE A 41 14.96 9.86 -6.95
N GLY A 42 16.23 9.94 -7.29
CA GLY A 42 16.80 9.43 -8.54
C GLY A 42 17.59 8.12 -8.34
N ARG A 43 18.21 7.65 -9.42
CA ARG A 43 19.00 6.43 -9.49
C ARG A 43 20.50 6.75 -9.54
N LYS A 44 21.29 6.02 -8.76
CA LYS A 44 22.75 6.19 -8.77
C LYS A 44 23.31 5.92 -10.19
N GLY A 45 24.18 6.83 -10.66
CA GLY A 45 24.81 6.76 -12.01
C GLY A 45 24.07 7.55 -13.09
N TYR A 46 22.86 8.09 -12.83
CA TYR A 46 22.21 9.05 -13.74
C TYR A 46 22.31 10.49 -13.26
N LEU A 47 22.72 10.71 -12.03
CA LEU A 47 22.88 12.01 -11.42
C LEU A 47 24.39 12.35 -11.29
N PRO A 48 24.80 13.62 -11.46
CA PRO A 48 26.11 14.06 -11.03
C PRO A 48 26.31 13.77 -9.53
N GLU A 49 27.50 13.34 -9.13
CA GLU A 49 27.79 12.98 -7.73
C GLU A 49 27.58 14.14 -6.75
N GLU A 50 27.64 15.37 -7.23
CA GLU A 50 27.50 16.60 -6.43
C GLU A 50 26.08 17.18 -6.40
N ALA A 51 25.13 16.63 -7.17
CA ALA A 51 23.77 17.19 -7.26
C ALA A 51 22.94 16.82 -6.02
N SER A 52 23.02 17.65 -4.97
CA SER A 52 22.20 17.51 -3.75
C SER A 52 20.95 18.41 -3.76
N GLU A 53 20.92 19.46 -4.60
CA GLU A 53 19.85 20.43 -4.68
C GLU A 53 19.67 20.97 -6.12
N TYR A 54 18.40 21.25 -6.48
CA TYR A 54 18.03 21.87 -7.77
C TYR A 54 16.80 22.75 -7.57
N HIS A 55 16.95 24.09 -7.76
CA HIS A 55 15.86 25.06 -7.60
C HIS A 55 15.03 24.90 -6.30
N GLY A 56 15.68 24.68 -5.17
CA GLY A 56 15.03 24.48 -3.87
C GLY A 56 14.46 23.08 -3.66
N LEU A 57 14.70 22.14 -4.59
CA LEU A 57 14.35 20.73 -4.48
C LEU A 57 15.55 19.94 -3.98
N ARG A 58 15.38 19.15 -2.92
CA ARG A 58 16.40 18.21 -2.47
C ARG A 58 16.49 17.03 -3.44
N ILE A 59 17.70 16.68 -3.88
CA ILE A 59 17.96 15.54 -4.75
C ILE A 59 18.65 14.44 -3.95
N VAL A 60 18.16 13.21 -4.07
CA VAL A 60 18.72 12.02 -3.41
C VAL A 60 18.94 10.93 -4.45
N SER A 61 20.15 10.40 -4.51
CA SER A 61 20.52 9.29 -5.39
C SER A 61 20.54 7.98 -4.60
N LEU A 62 19.68 7.01 -5.00
CA LEU A 62 19.63 5.70 -4.35
C LEU A 62 20.21 4.59 -5.24
N PRO A 63 20.83 3.56 -4.64
CA PRO A 63 21.32 2.41 -5.37
C PRO A 63 20.15 1.61 -5.99
N HIS A 64 20.46 0.89 -7.05
CA HIS A 64 19.54 -0.03 -7.74
C HIS A 64 20.30 -1.27 -8.24
N ALA A 65 19.60 -2.35 -8.49
CA ALA A 65 20.18 -3.54 -9.12
C ALA A 65 20.48 -3.26 -10.60
N ARG A 66 21.60 -3.78 -11.10
CA ARG A 66 21.96 -3.68 -12.51
C ARG A 66 21.02 -4.57 -13.34
N GLY A 67 20.46 -4.04 -14.42
CA GLY A 67 19.62 -4.74 -15.38
C GLY A 67 18.34 -4.00 -15.74
N LYS A 68 18.00 -4.01 -17.04
CA LYS A 68 16.92 -3.23 -17.70
C LYS A 68 15.55 -3.26 -16.99
N HIS A 69 15.23 -4.37 -16.29
CA HIS A 69 13.92 -4.58 -15.64
C HIS A 69 13.98 -4.44 -14.11
N LEU A 70 15.11 -4.77 -13.48
CA LEU A 70 15.27 -4.74 -12.02
C LEU A 70 15.58 -3.36 -11.49
N GLU A 71 16.18 -2.51 -12.31
CA GLU A 71 16.58 -1.15 -11.96
C GLU A 71 15.42 -0.32 -11.40
N THR A 72 14.29 -0.26 -12.12
CA THR A 72 13.11 0.50 -11.68
C THR A 72 12.50 -0.11 -10.42
N ILE A 73 12.36 -1.44 -10.36
CA ILE A 73 11.69 -2.13 -9.25
C ILE A 73 12.48 -1.93 -7.96
N THR A 74 13.79 -2.21 -7.99
CA THR A 74 14.64 -2.12 -6.79
C THR A 74 14.78 -0.68 -6.30
N ASN A 75 15.00 0.28 -7.21
CA ASN A 75 15.03 1.70 -6.84
C ASN A 75 13.71 2.15 -6.22
N THR A 76 12.55 1.69 -6.75
CA THR A 76 11.25 2.06 -6.19
C THR A 76 11.04 1.47 -4.80
N ILE A 77 11.43 0.21 -4.55
CA ILE A 77 11.35 -0.41 -3.23
C ILE A 77 12.18 0.39 -2.21
N PHE A 78 13.46 0.61 -2.51
CA PHE A 78 14.35 1.39 -1.64
C PHE A 78 13.85 2.84 -1.47
N GLY A 79 13.35 3.45 -2.55
CA GLY A 79 12.80 4.81 -2.51
C GLY A 79 11.60 4.95 -1.59
N VAL A 80 10.65 4.03 -1.61
CA VAL A 80 9.48 4.04 -0.72
C VAL A 80 9.89 3.86 0.74
N LEU A 81 10.82 2.96 1.03
CA LEU A 81 11.33 2.77 2.39
C LEU A 81 12.12 4.00 2.87
N TYR A 82 12.99 4.55 2.03
CA TYR A 82 13.76 5.76 2.32
C TYR A 82 12.85 6.98 2.55
N ALA A 83 11.84 7.16 1.70
CA ALA A 83 10.84 8.22 1.86
C ALA A 83 10.16 8.16 3.22
N ARG A 84 9.81 6.96 3.71
CA ARG A 84 9.12 6.82 4.98
C ARG A 84 10.03 6.90 6.20
N PHE A 85 11.14 6.17 6.20
CA PHE A 85 11.95 5.98 7.40
C PHE A 85 13.06 7.01 7.57
N VAL A 86 13.55 7.60 6.48
CA VAL A 86 14.63 8.59 6.50
C VAL A 86 14.11 10.01 6.29
N LEU A 87 13.27 10.21 5.26
CA LEU A 87 12.71 11.53 4.95
C LEU A 87 11.48 11.87 5.79
N HIS A 88 10.84 10.88 6.41
CA HIS A 88 9.55 11.03 7.09
C HIS A 88 8.49 11.71 6.21
N ALA A 89 8.45 11.30 4.93
CA ALA A 89 7.54 11.86 3.95
C ALA A 89 6.07 11.63 4.35
N GLU A 90 5.25 12.66 4.17
CA GLU A 90 3.81 12.63 4.40
C GLU A 90 3.06 12.25 3.13
N LEU A 91 3.61 12.65 1.97
CA LEU A 91 3.10 12.36 0.64
C LEU A 91 4.21 11.79 -0.24
N ILE A 92 3.87 10.74 -0.99
CA ILE A 92 4.73 10.22 -2.07
C ILE A 92 4.02 10.37 -3.40
N HIS A 93 4.70 10.98 -4.38
CA HIS A 93 4.24 11.09 -5.75
C HIS A 93 5.00 10.11 -6.63
N LEU A 94 4.30 9.12 -7.17
CA LEU A 94 4.85 8.05 -8.00
C LEU A 94 4.60 8.39 -9.48
N HIS A 95 5.65 8.42 -10.28
CA HIS A 95 5.55 8.68 -11.72
C HIS A 95 5.59 7.39 -12.53
N GLY A 96 4.44 7.03 -13.13
CA GLY A 96 4.25 5.86 -13.99
C GLY A 96 3.74 4.60 -13.25
N ILE A 97 3.22 3.65 -14.06
CA ILE A 97 2.58 2.42 -13.56
C ILE A 97 3.56 1.38 -12.99
N GLY A 98 4.83 1.42 -13.43
CA GLY A 98 5.86 0.55 -12.85
C GLY A 98 6.10 0.87 -11.37
N PRO A 99 6.49 2.11 -11.01
CA PRO A 99 6.60 2.57 -9.62
C PRO A 99 5.32 2.42 -8.80
N ALA A 100 4.14 2.54 -9.43
CA ALA A 100 2.86 2.40 -8.77
C ALA A 100 2.59 0.99 -8.19
N LEU A 101 3.37 -0.04 -8.57
CA LEU A 101 3.39 -1.33 -7.88
C LEU A 101 3.64 -1.19 -6.37
N MET A 102 4.36 -0.16 -5.95
CA MET A 102 4.65 0.11 -4.55
C MET A 102 3.64 1.04 -3.86
N ALA A 103 2.58 1.48 -4.56
CA ALA A 103 1.51 2.28 -3.97
C ALA A 103 0.84 1.61 -2.75
N PRO A 104 0.55 0.29 -2.76
CA PRO A 104 0.03 -0.41 -1.58
C PRO A 104 0.97 -0.30 -0.37
N VAL A 105 2.27 -0.48 -0.60
CA VAL A 105 3.29 -0.42 0.46
C VAL A 105 3.43 1.00 1.00
N ALA A 106 3.51 1.99 0.13
CA ALA A 106 3.60 3.40 0.51
C ALA A 106 2.40 3.83 1.37
N ARG A 107 1.18 3.43 0.96
CA ARG A 107 -0.04 3.68 1.72
C ARG A 107 -0.06 2.94 3.07
N ALA A 108 0.40 1.69 3.09
CA ALA A 108 0.54 0.89 4.31
C ALA A 108 1.48 1.54 5.32
N LEU A 109 2.56 2.12 4.84
CA LEU A 109 3.52 2.89 5.64
C LEU A 109 2.98 4.26 6.09
N GLY A 110 1.74 4.62 5.73
CA GLY A 110 1.04 5.82 6.21
C GLY A 110 1.26 7.07 5.36
N MET A 111 1.90 6.96 4.21
CA MET A 111 2.06 8.06 3.27
C MET A 111 0.79 8.24 2.41
N ARG A 112 0.46 9.49 2.05
CA ARG A 112 -0.51 9.78 0.98
C ARG A 112 0.15 9.45 -0.35
N VAL A 113 -0.61 8.84 -1.26
CA VAL A 113 -0.07 8.38 -2.55
C VAL A 113 -0.74 9.10 -3.69
N VAL A 114 0.03 9.86 -4.46
CA VAL A 114 -0.37 10.43 -5.75
C VAL A 114 0.35 9.65 -6.85
N VAL A 115 -0.33 9.34 -7.94
CA VAL A 115 0.28 8.65 -9.08
C VAL A 115 0.03 9.47 -10.34
N THR A 116 1.09 9.85 -11.06
CA THR A 116 0.97 10.40 -12.41
C THR A 116 1.09 9.29 -13.44
N TYR A 117 0.04 9.12 -14.24
CA TYR A 117 -0.10 8.14 -15.30
C TYR A 117 0.33 8.75 -16.63
N HIS A 118 1.56 8.45 -17.08
CA HIS A 118 2.15 9.07 -18.26
C HIS A 118 1.78 8.37 -19.57
N SER A 119 1.60 7.06 -19.57
CA SER A 119 1.22 6.27 -20.77
C SER A 119 0.86 4.82 -20.39
N LYS A 120 0.21 4.10 -21.33
CA LYS A 120 -0.07 2.67 -21.22
C LYS A 120 1.19 1.86 -21.54
N ASN A 121 2.20 1.91 -20.65
CA ASN A 121 3.50 1.27 -20.89
C ASN A 121 3.44 -0.21 -21.25
N TYR A 122 2.39 -0.93 -20.87
CA TYR A 122 2.20 -2.35 -21.21
C TYR A 122 1.87 -2.59 -22.69
N GLU A 123 1.51 -1.57 -23.46
CA GLU A 123 1.28 -1.65 -24.91
C GLU A 123 2.58 -1.61 -25.72
N HIS A 124 3.70 -1.23 -25.11
CA HIS A 124 4.99 -1.20 -25.82
C HIS A 124 5.45 -2.60 -26.23
N HIS A 125 5.89 -2.75 -27.47
CA HIS A 125 6.36 -4.00 -28.07
C HIS A 125 7.59 -4.60 -27.37
N LYS A 126 8.39 -3.81 -26.67
CA LYS A 126 9.59 -4.26 -25.92
C LYS A 126 9.28 -5.16 -24.73
N TRP A 127 8.03 -5.22 -24.27
CA TRP A 127 7.65 -5.99 -23.09
C TRP A 127 7.15 -7.38 -23.44
N ASN A 128 7.72 -8.42 -22.81
CA ASN A 128 7.20 -9.77 -22.86
C ASN A 128 5.86 -9.90 -22.11
N ARG A 129 5.19 -11.03 -22.24
CA ARG A 129 3.86 -11.27 -21.64
C ARG A 129 3.86 -11.07 -20.12
N ILE A 130 4.93 -11.49 -19.42
CA ILE A 130 5.07 -11.37 -17.96
C ILE A 130 5.21 -9.91 -17.56
N ALA A 131 6.08 -9.15 -18.23
CA ALA A 131 6.28 -7.73 -17.95
C ALA A 131 5.00 -6.91 -18.20
N ARG A 132 4.25 -7.20 -19.27
CA ARG A 132 2.93 -6.60 -19.53
C ARG A 132 1.94 -6.88 -18.41
N PHE A 133 1.91 -8.10 -17.90
CA PHE A 133 1.06 -8.49 -16.77
C PHE A 133 1.45 -7.72 -15.50
N ILE A 134 2.73 -7.62 -15.16
CA ILE A 134 3.23 -6.85 -14.01
C ILE A 134 2.85 -5.36 -14.13
N LEU A 135 2.98 -4.77 -15.33
CA LEU A 135 2.60 -3.37 -15.55
C LEU A 135 1.08 -3.16 -15.42
N ARG A 136 0.23 -4.11 -15.81
CA ARG A 136 -1.21 -4.06 -15.57
C ARG A 136 -1.55 -4.14 -14.08
N ILE A 137 -0.80 -4.94 -13.31
CA ILE A 137 -0.91 -4.93 -11.84
C ILE A 137 -0.52 -3.56 -11.30
N GLY A 138 0.53 -2.93 -11.82
CA GLY A 138 0.93 -1.58 -11.43
C GLY A 138 -0.16 -0.54 -11.71
N GLU A 139 -0.85 -0.63 -12.84
CA GLU A 139 -2.02 0.21 -13.14
C GLU A 139 -3.16 -0.02 -12.13
N LEU A 140 -3.47 -1.28 -11.84
CA LEU A 140 -4.47 -1.63 -10.83
C LEU A 140 -4.08 -1.10 -9.44
N CYS A 141 -2.80 -1.20 -9.07
CA CYS A 141 -2.27 -0.63 -7.82
C CYS A 141 -2.42 0.90 -7.80
N ALA A 142 -2.13 1.59 -8.91
CA ALA A 142 -2.30 3.04 -9.02
C ALA A 142 -3.74 3.46 -8.74
N VAL A 143 -4.71 2.84 -9.41
CA VAL A 143 -6.13 3.21 -9.27
C VAL A 143 -6.77 2.69 -7.98
N THR A 144 -6.26 1.63 -7.37
CA THR A 144 -6.81 1.06 -6.14
C THR A 144 -6.25 1.76 -4.90
N PHE A 145 -4.95 1.91 -4.82
CA PHE A 145 -4.22 2.36 -3.63
C PHE A 145 -3.73 3.82 -3.72
N GLY A 146 -3.67 4.41 -4.92
CA GLY A 146 -3.47 5.85 -5.06
C GLY A 146 -4.62 6.62 -4.41
N ASP A 147 -4.30 7.62 -3.60
CA ASP A 147 -5.30 8.56 -3.07
C ASP A 147 -5.81 9.48 -4.16
N ARG A 148 -4.94 9.84 -5.13
CA ARG A 148 -5.25 10.57 -6.36
C ARG A 148 -4.44 9.99 -7.52
N VAL A 149 -5.03 10.02 -8.71
CA VAL A 149 -4.39 9.62 -9.97
C VAL A 149 -4.48 10.77 -10.95
N ILE A 150 -3.36 11.20 -11.48
CA ILE A 150 -3.26 12.25 -12.49
C ILE A 150 -2.96 11.59 -13.83
N ALA A 151 -3.81 11.76 -14.82
CA ALA A 151 -3.58 11.30 -16.19
C ALA A 151 -3.20 12.49 -17.06
N VAL A 152 -2.11 12.34 -17.83
CA VAL A 152 -1.54 13.46 -18.62
C VAL A 152 -2.27 13.74 -19.92
N SER A 153 -3.26 12.91 -20.33
CA SER A 153 -4.09 13.15 -21.50
C SER A 153 -5.56 12.85 -21.21
N ARG A 154 -6.47 13.47 -21.99
CA ARG A 154 -7.93 13.27 -21.85
C ARG A 154 -8.31 11.83 -22.16
N CYS A 155 -7.75 11.27 -23.23
CA CYS A 155 -8.00 9.89 -23.62
C CYS A 155 -7.59 8.91 -22.50
N LEU A 156 -6.41 9.09 -21.86
CA LEU A 156 -5.97 8.27 -20.73
C LEU A 156 -6.90 8.42 -19.52
N ALA A 157 -7.32 9.65 -19.18
CA ALA A 157 -8.23 9.88 -18.07
C ALA A 157 -9.60 9.24 -18.31
N THR A 158 -10.14 9.34 -19.54
CA THR A 158 -11.41 8.75 -19.93
C THR A 158 -11.36 7.23 -19.90
N ASP A 159 -10.32 6.64 -20.50
CA ASP A 159 -10.11 5.18 -20.49
C ASP A 159 -10.00 4.64 -19.05
N LEU A 160 -9.22 5.28 -18.18
CA LEU A 160 -9.12 4.88 -16.77
C LEU A 160 -10.45 4.98 -16.03
N LYS A 161 -11.23 6.05 -16.24
CA LYS A 161 -12.55 6.22 -15.60
C LYS A 161 -13.55 5.17 -16.07
N GLN A 162 -13.55 4.81 -17.35
CA GLN A 162 -14.42 3.78 -17.92
C GLN A 162 -14.06 2.39 -17.40
N ARG A 163 -12.78 2.02 -17.39
CA ARG A 163 -12.31 0.72 -16.90
C ARG A 163 -12.38 0.57 -15.38
N PHE A 164 -12.29 1.66 -14.64
CA PHE A 164 -12.30 1.68 -13.18
C PHE A 164 -13.36 2.67 -12.61
N PRO A 165 -14.67 2.45 -12.85
CA PRO A 165 -15.71 3.42 -12.48
C PRO A 165 -15.73 3.74 -10.98
N LYS A 166 -15.36 2.78 -10.11
CA LYS A 166 -15.27 2.99 -8.66
C LYS A 166 -14.12 3.94 -8.26
N ALA A 167 -13.16 4.16 -9.13
CA ALA A 167 -12.03 5.07 -8.91
C ALA A 167 -12.20 6.41 -9.65
N ALA A 168 -13.26 6.60 -10.43
CA ALA A 168 -13.44 7.76 -11.32
C ALA A 168 -13.31 9.11 -10.60
N ALA A 169 -13.84 9.22 -9.38
CA ALA A 169 -13.80 10.45 -8.58
C ALA A 169 -12.38 10.89 -8.15
N LYS A 170 -11.39 10.00 -8.18
CA LYS A 170 -10.00 10.29 -7.81
C LYS A 170 -9.04 10.38 -9.01
N ILE A 171 -9.56 10.25 -10.25
CA ILE A 171 -8.81 10.37 -11.49
C ILE A 171 -8.99 11.77 -12.06
N TYR A 172 -7.88 12.51 -12.14
CA TYR A 172 -7.80 13.90 -12.62
C TYR A 172 -7.09 13.91 -13.96
N PHE A 173 -7.57 14.75 -14.87
CA PHE A 173 -6.83 15.10 -16.08
C PHE A 173 -6.03 16.36 -15.80
N ILE A 174 -4.71 16.28 -15.86
CA ILE A 174 -3.78 17.41 -15.78
C ILE A 174 -2.72 17.18 -16.85
N PRO A 175 -2.68 18.00 -17.93
CA PRO A 175 -1.78 17.77 -19.05
C PRO A 175 -0.31 18.04 -18.70
N ASN A 176 0.60 17.68 -19.59
CA ASN A 176 1.94 18.24 -19.59
C ASN A 176 1.89 19.70 -20.05
N GLY A 177 2.84 20.51 -19.62
CA GLY A 177 2.95 21.90 -20.05
C GLY A 177 3.88 22.09 -21.25
N ALA A 178 3.72 23.22 -21.93
CA ALA A 178 4.67 23.77 -22.91
C ALA A 178 5.56 24.78 -22.21
N THR A 179 6.84 24.83 -22.59
CA THR A 179 7.77 25.79 -22.03
C THR A 179 7.64 27.13 -22.79
N HIS A 180 7.38 28.21 -22.06
CA HIS A 180 7.53 29.55 -22.64
C HIS A 180 9.00 29.82 -22.93
N ILE A 181 9.28 30.18 -24.18
CA ILE A 181 10.64 30.51 -24.58
C ILE A 181 11.03 31.85 -23.96
N ASN A 182 12.00 31.79 -23.05
CA ASN A 182 12.63 32.98 -22.53
C ASN A 182 13.66 33.47 -23.55
N THR A 183 13.26 34.45 -24.40
CA THR A 183 14.08 35.04 -25.43
C THR A 183 15.39 35.65 -24.90
N ALA A 184 15.42 36.06 -23.62
CA ALA A 184 16.63 36.62 -22.98
C ALA A 184 17.70 35.54 -22.71
N LYS A 185 17.31 34.30 -22.32
CA LYS A 185 18.26 33.17 -22.13
C LYS A 185 18.73 32.60 -23.48
N SER A 186 17.88 32.62 -24.50
CA SER A 186 18.24 32.19 -25.86
C SER A 186 19.30 33.14 -26.53
N ALA A 187 19.40 34.36 -26.07
CA ALA A 187 20.42 35.32 -26.56
C ALA A 187 21.86 34.99 -26.07
N ALA A 188 22.01 34.18 -25.01
CA ALA A 188 23.33 33.78 -24.49
C ALA A 188 24.07 32.82 -25.46
N PHE A 189 23.35 32.05 -26.28
CA PHE A 189 23.92 31.22 -27.33
C PHE A 189 23.76 31.88 -28.68
N ARG A 190 24.86 32.11 -29.43
CA ARG A 190 24.76 32.54 -30.84
C ARG A 190 24.04 31.42 -31.61
N SER A 191 22.82 31.72 -32.10
CA SER A 191 21.98 30.69 -32.75
C SER A 191 22.68 30.09 -33.99
N ASN A 192 23.54 30.82 -34.65
CA ASN A 192 24.33 30.37 -35.81
C ASN A 192 25.36 29.30 -35.41
N ASP A 193 25.96 29.37 -34.20
CA ASP A 193 26.95 28.38 -33.73
C ASP A 193 26.28 27.02 -33.46
N VAL A 194 25.02 27.04 -32.95
CA VAL A 194 24.24 25.82 -32.70
C VAL A 194 23.87 25.12 -34.02
N LEU A 195 23.45 25.90 -35.03
CA LEU A 195 23.11 25.36 -36.36
C LEU A 195 24.37 24.84 -37.08
N ALA A 196 25.46 25.64 -37.08
CA ALA A 196 26.72 25.27 -37.72
C ALA A 196 27.30 23.94 -37.19
N ARG A 197 27.14 23.66 -35.90
CA ARG A 197 27.60 22.40 -35.27
C ARG A 197 27.03 21.16 -35.97
N TYR A 198 25.83 21.25 -36.53
CA TYR A 198 25.13 20.15 -37.19
C TYR A 198 25.03 20.35 -38.70
N GLY A 199 25.69 21.37 -39.23
CA GLY A 199 25.66 21.73 -40.66
C GLY A 199 24.26 22.10 -41.14
N LEU A 200 23.48 22.84 -40.33
CA LEU A 200 22.09 23.20 -40.59
C LEU A 200 21.94 24.66 -41.03
N ASP A 201 21.04 24.89 -41.98
CA ASP A 201 20.58 26.22 -42.35
C ASP A 201 19.20 26.49 -41.75
N LYS A 202 18.94 27.74 -41.42
CA LYS A 202 17.65 28.19 -40.88
C LYS A 202 16.52 27.83 -41.86
N ASN A 203 15.45 27.23 -41.33
CA ASN A 203 14.26 26.77 -42.06
C ASN A 203 14.53 25.77 -43.20
N LYS A 204 15.73 25.15 -43.21
CA LYS A 204 16.09 24.10 -44.17
C LYS A 204 16.33 22.73 -43.50
N TYR A 205 15.57 22.43 -42.46
CA TYR A 205 15.58 21.09 -41.86
C TYR A 205 14.28 20.76 -41.17
N ILE A 206 13.95 19.48 -41.22
CA ILE A 206 12.89 18.85 -40.45
C ILE A 206 13.51 18.35 -39.15
N ILE A 207 12.83 18.54 -38.02
CA ILE A 207 13.29 18.08 -36.72
C ILE A 207 12.33 17.05 -36.11
N SER A 208 12.87 16.01 -35.45
CA SER A 208 12.13 15.05 -34.65
C SER A 208 12.87 14.78 -33.36
N ILE A 209 12.14 14.58 -32.24
CA ILE A 209 12.73 14.51 -30.90
C ILE A 209 12.19 13.29 -30.14
N GLY A 210 13.08 12.50 -29.56
CA GLY A 210 12.68 11.40 -28.70
C GLY A 210 13.77 10.36 -28.51
N ARG A 211 13.48 9.38 -27.65
CA ARG A 211 14.38 8.24 -27.47
C ARG A 211 14.40 7.37 -28.71
N LEU A 212 15.58 6.82 -29.06
CA LEU A 212 15.73 5.93 -30.19
C LEU A 212 15.17 4.53 -29.88
N VAL A 213 13.85 4.42 -29.87
CA VAL A 213 13.08 3.18 -29.59
C VAL A 213 12.02 2.97 -30.69
N PRO A 214 11.62 1.71 -30.97
CA PRO A 214 10.68 1.41 -32.04
C PRO A 214 9.37 2.20 -31.97
N GLU A 215 8.86 2.43 -30.77
CA GLU A 215 7.59 3.13 -30.53
C GLU A 215 7.59 4.60 -30.99
N LYS A 216 8.78 5.19 -31.20
CA LYS A 216 8.92 6.57 -31.69
C LYS A 216 8.87 6.67 -33.22
N GLY A 217 8.88 5.58 -33.97
CA GLY A 217 8.63 5.56 -35.40
C GLY A 217 9.69 6.23 -36.28
N PHE A 218 10.89 6.54 -35.75
CA PHE A 218 11.96 7.21 -36.54
C PHE A 218 12.38 6.45 -37.77
N HIS A 219 12.23 5.12 -37.81
CA HIS A 219 12.50 4.30 -38.98
C HIS A 219 11.58 4.62 -40.15
N ASP A 220 10.29 4.95 -39.88
CA ASP A 220 9.35 5.35 -40.92
C ASP A 220 9.66 6.78 -41.42
N LEU A 221 10.00 7.69 -40.51
CA LEU A 221 10.39 9.03 -40.84
C LEU A 221 11.66 9.05 -41.73
N CYS A 222 12.69 8.29 -41.38
CA CYS A 222 13.90 8.16 -42.19
C CYS A 222 13.59 7.57 -43.57
N ARG A 223 12.69 6.61 -43.67
CA ARG A 223 12.26 5.99 -44.92
C ARG A 223 11.50 7.01 -45.78
N ALA A 224 10.50 7.70 -45.24
CA ALA A 224 9.73 8.71 -45.90
C ALA A 224 10.62 9.87 -46.37
N PHE A 225 11.57 10.29 -45.54
CA PHE A 225 12.50 11.39 -45.89
C PHE A 225 13.45 11.04 -47.04
N ARG A 226 13.92 9.79 -47.08
CA ARG A 226 14.81 9.33 -48.18
C ARG A 226 14.13 9.31 -49.55
N THR A 227 12.84 8.96 -49.57
CA THR A 227 12.04 8.90 -50.81
C THR A 227 11.45 10.23 -51.21
N ALA A 228 11.46 11.22 -50.30
CA ALA A 228 11.02 12.57 -50.55
C ALA A 228 12.14 13.37 -51.23
N ASP A 229 11.79 14.06 -52.32
CA ASP A 229 12.70 15.00 -53.03
C ASP A 229 12.67 16.37 -52.31
N LEU A 230 13.47 16.51 -51.27
CA LEU A 230 13.49 17.70 -50.40
C LEU A 230 14.91 18.32 -50.38
N ASP A 231 14.99 19.63 -50.59
CA ASP A 231 16.22 20.42 -50.37
C ASP A 231 16.36 20.83 -48.89
N CYS A 232 16.39 19.84 -48.00
CA CYS A 232 16.56 20.08 -46.57
C CYS A 232 17.22 18.87 -45.88
N LYS A 233 17.58 19.02 -44.59
CA LYS A 233 18.09 17.94 -43.75
C LYS A 233 17.02 17.42 -42.77
N LEU A 234 17.17 16.19 -42.35
CA LEU A 234 16.43 15.61 -41.26
C LEU A 234 17.32 15.55 -39.99
N LEU A 235 16.88 16.20 -38.93
CA LEU A 235 17.55 16.21 -37.64
C LEU A 235 16.77 15.35 -36.62
N ILE A 236 17.38 14.29 -36.11
CA ILE A 236 16.81 13.45 -35.06
C ILE A 236 17.57 13.72 -33.78
N VAL A 237 16.84 14.27 -32.79
CA VAL A 237 17.38 14.65 -31.49
C VAL A 237 17.00 13.61 -30.43
N GLY A 238 18.01 13.04 -29.77
CA GLY A 238 17.86 12.07 -28.70
C GLY A 238 18.78 10.88 -28.86
N ASP A 239 18.80 10.03 -27.84
CA ASP A 239 19.65 8.83 -27.80
C ASP A 239 18.86 7.61 -27.29
N ALA A 240 19.48 6.45 -27.25
CA ALA A 240 18.94 5.24 -26.67
C ALA A 240 19.45 5.08 -25.23
N ASP A 241 18.56 4.74 -24.29
CA ASP A 241 18.96 4.41 -22.89
C ASP A 241 19.95 3.25 -22.83
N HIS A 242 19.74 2.27 -23.71
CA HIS A 242 20.64 1.14 -23.95
C HIS A 242 20.71 0.93 -25.46
N ARG A 243 21.92 0.88 -26.03
CA ARG A 243 22.13 0.64 -27.46
C ARG A 243 21.78 -0.79 -27.83
N ASP A 244 20.50 -1.00 -28.14
CA ASP A 244 19.95 -2.27 -28.64
C ASP A 244 20.12 -2.37 -30.17
N GLU A 245 19.66 -3.46 -30.74
CA GLU A 245 19.78 -3.71 -32.17
C GLU A 245 19.00 -2.71 -33.02
N TYR A 246 17.82 -2.27 -32.54
CA TYR A 246 17.02 -1.27 -33.23
C TYR A 246 17.76 0.10 -33.29
N SER A 247 18.24 0.58 -32.16
CA SER A 247 18.96 1.86 -32.12
C SER A 247 20.25 1.83 -32.93
N LYS A 248 20.97 0.70 -32.96
CA LYS A 248 22.16 0.52 -33.82
C LYS A 248 21.79 0.62 -35.30
N ARG A 249 20.76 -0.13 -35.75
CA ARG A 249 20.27 -0.06 -37.14
C ARG A 249 19.76 1.33 -37.53
N LEU A 250 19.10 2.04 -36.58
CA LEU A 250 18.64 3.39 -36.84
C LEU A 250 19.81 4.36 -37.03
N LEU A 251 20.82 4.30 -36.17
CA LEU A 251 22.02 5.14 -36.27
C LEU A 251 22.84 4.85 -37.55
N GLN A 252 22.80 3.65 -38.10
CA GLN A 252 23.40 3.34 -39.41
C GLN A 252 22.73 4.09 -40.59
N GLN A 253 21.56 4.69 -40.36
CA GLN A 253 20.89 5.52 -41.36
C GLN A 253 21.42 6.94 -41.45
N ALA A 254 22.38 7.31 -40.59
CA ALA A 254 23.03 8.60 -40.64
C ALA A 254 23.69 8.85 -42.01
N SER A 255 23.58 10.09 -42.50
CA SER A 255 24.17 10.58 -43.76
C SER A 255 24.32 12.08 -43.69
N ASP A 256 24.86 12.70 -44.72
CA ASP A 256 24.94 14.19 -44.82
C ASP A 256 23.56 14.84 -44.73
N ARG A 257 22.48 14.11 -45.08
CA ARG A 257 21.09 14.61 -45.04
C ARG A 257 20.32 14.15 -43.80
N ILE A 258 20.73 13.08 -43.10
CA ILE A 258 20.07 12.57 -41.89
C ILE A 258 21.06 12.63 -40.71
N VAL A 259 20.84 13.55 -39.82
CA VAL A 259 21.74 13.87 -38.69
C VAL A 259 21.15 13.41 -37.37
N PHE A 260 21.87 12.62 -36.59
CA PHE A 260 21.57 12.22 -35.23
C PHE A 260 22.44 13.04 -34.27
N THR A 261 21.82 13.80 -33.37
CA THR A 261 22.58 14.68 -32.45
C THR A 261 23.03 14.02 -31.18
N GLY A 262 22.42 12.89 -30.81
CA GLY A 262 22.42 12.40 -29.43
C GLY A 262 21.58 13.31 -28.50
N PHE A 263 21.80 13.20 -27.19
CA PHE A 263 21.14 14.07 -26.22
C PHE A 263 21.73 15.51 -26.30
N ILE A 264 20.86 16.49 -26.27
CA ILE A 264 21.24 17.92 -26.22
C ILE A 264 20.50 18.62 -25.09
N SER A 265 21.10 19.71 -24.58
CA SER A 265 20.49 20.52 -23.52
C SER A 265 19.24 21.25 -24.00
N HIS A 266 18.32 21.50 -23.07
CA HIS A 266 17.06 22.17 -23.35
C HIS A 266 17.23 23.52 -24.09
N ASP A 267 18.18 24.35 -23.67
CA ASP A 267 18.43 25.67 -24.29
C ASP A 267 18.83 25.54 -25.77
N ARG A 268 19.70 24.59 -26.11
CA ARG A 268 20.08 24.30 -27.49
C ARG A 268 18.92 23.72 -28.30
N LEU A 269 18.13 22.86 -27.67
CA LEU A 269 16.96 22.29 -28.32
C LEU A 269 15.94 23.36 -28.72
N GLN A 270 15.70 24.32 -27.83
CA GLN A 270 14.80 25.45 -28.14
C GLN A 270 15.24 26.24 -29.38
N ILE A 271 16.54 26.50 -29.53
CA ILE A 271 17.09 27.19 -30.73
C ILE A 271 16.84 26.35 -31.99
N LEU A 272 17.07 25.04 -31.92
CA LEU A 272 16.84 24.14 -33.05
C LEU A 272 15.37 24.06 -33.43
N LEU A 273 14.46 24.00 -32.44
CA LEU A 273 13.02 24.03 -32.73
C LEU A 273 12.58 25.34 -33.40
N GLN A 274 13.01 26.50 -32.91
CA GLN A 274 12.65 27.80 -33.49
C GLN A 274 13.12 28.00 -34.93
N ARG A 275 14.14 27.29 -35.35
CA ARG A 275 14.77 27.42 -36.65
C ARG A 275 14.45 26.27 -37.61
N ALA A 276 13.71 25.28 -37.17
CA ALA A 276 13.25 24.19 -38.00
C ALA A 276 12.09 24.60 -38.90
N SER A 277 12.01 24.01 -40.09
CA SER A 277 10.87 24.21 -40.99
C SER A 277 9.64 23.40 -40.58
N LEU A 278 9.86 22.22 -39.99
CA LEU A 278 8.80 21.33 -39.57
C LEU A 278 9.27 20.46 -38.39
N PHE A 279 8.44 20.29 -37.39
CA PHE A 279 8.55 19.24 -36.38
C PHE A 279 7.68 18.05 -36.75
N VAL A 280 8.23 16.84 -36.73
CA VAL A 280 7.50 15.59 -37.01
C VAL A 280 7.57 14.65 -35.83
N LEU A 281 6.41 14.14 -35.37
CA LEU A 281 6.32 13.13 -34.33
C LEU A 281 5.70 11.84 -34.92
N PRO A 282 6.51 10.87 -35.38
CA PRO A 282 6.00 9.66 -36.03
C PRO A 282 5.66 8.50 -35.07
N SER A 283 5.34 8.82 -33.83
CA SER A 283 5.18 7.85 -32.72
C SER A 283 3.98 6.93 -32.92
N TYR A 284 4.13 5.65 -32.58
CA TYR A 284 3.07 4.65 -32.50
C TYR A 284 2.31 4.69 -31.14
N ASN A 285 2.96 5.19 -30.10
CA ASN A 285 2.37 5.29 -28.77
C ASN A 285 2.93 6.49 -28.00
N GLU A 286 2.04 7.25 -27.37
CA GLU A 286 2.34 8.40 -26.52
C GLU A 286 1.40 8.46 -25.30
N GLY A 287 1.72 9.34 -24.35
CA GLY A 287 0.76 9.80 -23.36
C GLY A 287 0.24 11.19 -23.74
N LEU A 288 1.05 12.21 -23.52
CA LEU A 288 0.95 13.55 -24.12
C LEU A 288 2.40 14.00 -24.36
N SER A 289 2.78 14.13 -25.62
CA SER A 289 4.18 14.37 -25.99
C SER A 289 4.67 15.75 -25.58
N ILE A 290 5.64 15.80 -24.66
CA ILE A 290 6.32 17.07 -24.27
C ILE A 290 7.09 17.63 -25.44
N ALA A 291 7.73 16.80 -26.27
CA ALA A 291 8.44 17.28 -27.47
C ALA A 291 7.53 18.01 -28.48
N ALA A 292 6.27 17.51 -28.61
CA ALA A 292 5.27 18.23 -29.43
C ALA A 292 4.88 19.58 -28.81
N LEU A 293 4.72 19.61 -27.46
CA LEU A 293 4.43 20.86 -26.74
C LEU A 293 5.60 21.86 -26.83
N GLU A 294 6.85 21.40 -26.80
CA GLU A 294 8.04 22.21 -26.98
C GLU A 294 8.09 22.80 -28.42
N ALA A 295 7.73 21.99 -29.41
CA ALA A 295 7.65 22.46 -30.80
C ALA A 295 6.56 23.53 -30.99
N VAL A 296 5.39 23.33 -30.37
CA VAL A 296 4.31 24.34 -30.35
C VAL A 296 4.78 25.63 -29.67
N GLY A 297 5.41 25.49 -28.48
CA GLY A 297 5.99 26.63 -27.75
C GLY A 297 7.04 27.39 -28.53
N ALA A 298 7.80 26.71 -29.38
CA ALA A 298 8.78 27.30 -30.30
C ALA A 298 8.14 27.97 -31.52
N GLY A 299 6.86 27.76 -31.82
CA GLY A 299 6.16 28.24 -33.00
C GLY A 299 6.53 27.47 -34.26
N THR A 300 7.10 26.26 -34.15
CA THR A 300 7.46 25.43 -35.29
C THR A 300 6.19 24.78 -35.86
N PRO A 301 6.02 24.72 -37.20
CA PRO A 301 4.98 23.93 -37.84
C PRO A 301 5.06 22.47 -37.35
N ILE A 302 3.90 21.81 -37.12
CA ILE A 302 3.87 20.52 -36.44
C ILE A 302 3.06 19.48 -37.21
N LEU A 303 3.64 18.29 -37.39
CA LEU A 303 3.02 17.13 -38.01
C LEU A 303 3.11 15.91 -37.08
N LEU A 304 1.99 15.35 -36.70
CA LEU A 304 1.89 14.25 -35.73
C LEU A 304 1.31 13.01 -36.39
N SER A 305 1.71 11.83 -35.89
CA SER A 305 1.00 10.59 -36.21
C SER A 305 -0.42 10.63 -35.66
N ASP A 306 -1.37 10.06 -36.42
CA ASP A 306 -2.78 9.99 -36.09
C ASP A 306 -3.07 8.87 -35.07
N ILE A 307 -2.67 9.11 -33.84
CA ILE A 307 -2.97 8.25 -32.67
C ILE A 307 -3.84 9.02 -31.67
N GLU A 308 -4.64 8.30 -30.89
CA GLU A 308 -5.60 8.90 -29.97
C GLU A 308 -4.98 9.95 -29.02
N PRO A 309 -3.81 9.72 -28.38
CA PRO A 309 -3.19 10.74 -27.54
C PRO A 309 -2.74 12.01 -28.29
N ASN A 310 -2.35 11.89 -29.56
CA ASN A 310 -1.98 13.05 -30.36
C ASN A 310 -3.22 13.84 -30.80
N ARG A 311 -4.37 13.20 -31.01
CA ARG A 311 -5.63 13.90 -31.28
C ARG A 311 -6.12 14.74 -30.11
N ASP A 312 -5.71 14.43 -28.88
CA ASP A 312 -6.01 15.24 -27.68
C ASP A 312 -5.51 16.68 -27.78
N PHE A 313 -4.51 16.97 -28.65
CA PHE A 313 -4.08 18.34 -28.95
C PHE A 313 -5.17 19.20 -29.64
N GLY A 314 -6.12 18.56 -30.31
CA GLY A 314 -7.22 19.22 -30.98
C GLY A 314 -6.78 20.10 -32.17
N PHE A 315 -5.65 19.77 -32.82
CA PHE A 315 -5.19 20.45 -34.02
C PHE A 315 -6.06 20.11 -35.25
N ARG A 316 -5.88 20.82 -36.34
CA ARG A 316 -6.59 20.52 -37.59
C ARG A 316 -6.15 19.17 -38.15
N MET A 317 -7.01 18.53 -38.96
CA MET A 317 -6.74 17.22 -39.56
C MET A 317 -5.49 17.20 -40.45
N GLU A 318 -5.14 18.36 -41.03
CA GLU A 318 -3.91 18.56 -41.83
C GLU A 318 -2.65 18.24 -40.99
N ASN A 319 -2.65 18.54 -39.69
CA ASN A 319 -1.54 18.32 -38.79
C ASN A 319 -1.32 16.84 -38.44
N TYR A 320 -2.14 15.93 -38.97
CA TYR A 320 -2.02 14.52 -38.70
C TYR A 320 -1.74 13.69 -39.95
N PHE A 321 -0.97 12.64 -39.81
CA PHE A 321 -0.75 11.60 -40.81
C PHE A 321 -1.01 10.22 -40.27
N ARG A 322 -1.38 9.29 -41.15
CA ARG A 322 -1.70 7.90 -40.76
C ARG A 322 -0.46 7.21 -40.18
N VAL A 323 -0.53 6.74 -38.93
CA VAL A 323 0.57 6.07 -38.25
C VAL A 323 1.03 4.84 -39.04
N GLY A 324 2.34 4.66 -39.24
CA GLY A 324 2.94 3.57 -39.99
C GLY A 324 2.79 3.66 -41.52
N ASP A 325 2.09 4.66 -42.04
CA ASP A 325 1.93 4.89 -43.48
C ASP A 325 3.05 5.80 -44.00
N VAL A 326 4.13 5.18 -44.48
CA VAL A 326 5.33 5.87 -44.94
C VAL A 326 5.04 6.77 -46.16
N ASP A 327 4.17 6.33 -47.08
CA ASP A 327 3.80 7.09 -48.28
C ASP A 327 2.95 8.31 -47.93
N ASN A 328 2.03 8.19 -46.96
CA ASN A 328 1.27 9.32 -46.44
C ASN A 328 2.20 10.33 -45.75
N LEU A 329 3.14 9.85 -44.93
CA LEU A 329 4.13 10.70 -44.27
C LEU A 329 5.02 11.42 -45.31
N GLN A 330 5.51 10.70 -46.31
CA GLN A 330 6.31 11.28 -47.41
C GLN A 330 5.56 12.42 -48.11
N ARG A 331 4.31 12.19 -48.51
CA ARG A 331 3.49 13.23 -49.17
C ARG A 331 3.30 14.45 -48.27
N LYS A 332 3.09 14.24 -46.98
CA LYS A 332 2.88 15.31 -46.01
C LYS A 332 4.14 16.17 -45.78
N ILE A 333 5.32 15.53 -45.62
CA ILE A 333 6.58 16.29 -45.43
C ILE A 333 7.05 16.97 -46.69
N SER A 334 6.51 16.63 -47.89
CA SER A 334 6.80 17.30 -49.16
C SER A 334 5.85 18.46 -49.48
N GLN A 335 4.86 18.74 -48.65
CA GLN A 335 3.96 19.86 -48.78
C GLN A 335 4.59 21.14 -48.18
N ASP A 336 3.96 22.30 -48.45
CA ASP A 336 4.33 23.53 -47.74
C ASP A 336 4.13 23.36 -46.22
N HIS A 337 5.20 23.49 -45.46
CA HIS A 337 5.18 23.29 -44.01
C HIS A 337 4.35 24.36 -43.27
N GLU A 338 4.12 25.54 -43.86
CA GLU A 338 3.26 26.56 -43.25
C GLU A 338 1.80 26.09 -43.08
N LEU A 339 1.37 25.12 -43.88
CA LEU A 339 0.05 24.45 -43.70
C LEU A 339 -0.13 23.80 -42.30
N TYR A 340 0.97 23.42 -41.67
CA TYR A 340 1.00 22.73 -40.40
C TYR A 340 1.20 23.65 -39.20
N ARG A 341 1.17 24.94 -39.40
CA ARG A 341 1.26 25.93 -38.33
C ARG A 341 0.00 25.90 -37.46
N VAL A 342 0.18 25.88 -36.17
CA VAL A 342 -0.91 25.87 -35.17
C VAL A 342 -0.98 27.21 -34.45
N ASP A 343 -2.13 27.51 -33.87
CA ASP A 343 -2.31 28.69 -33.02
C ASP A 343 -1.54 28.47 -31.71
N ARG A 344 -0.35 29.03 -31.65
CA ARG A 344 0.59 28.92 -30.53
C ARG A 344 0.00 29.49 -29.25
N ASP A 345 -0.63 30.67 -29.31
CA ASP A 345 -1.07 31.35 -28.08
C ASP A 345 -2.24 30.61 -27.44
N LYS A 346 -3.16 30.11 -28.25
CA LYS A 346 -4.23 29.24 -27.78
C LYS A 346 -3.69 27.95 -27.16
N ALA A 347 -2.70 27.33 -27.77
CA ALA A 347 -2.10 26.09 -27.21
C ALA A 347 -1.33 26.37 -25.92
N LEU A 348 -0.59 27.50 -25.83
CA LEU A 348 0.13 27.90 -24.61
C LEU A 348 -0.81 28.26 -23.46
N GLN A 349 -2.01 28.78 -23.72
CA GLN A 349 -3.04 28.98 -22.70
C GLN A 349 -3.54 27.63 -22.12
N GLN A 350 -3.69 26.64 -22.98
CA GLN A 350 -4.16 25.33 -22.58
C GLN A 350 -3.07 24.47 -21.89
N TYR A 351 -1.83 24.57 -22.32
CA TYR A 351 -0.69 23.76 -21.90
C TYR A 351 0.39 24.63 -21.23
N ASN A 352 0.05 25.26 -20.11
CA ASN A 352 0.95 26.11 -19.35
C ASN A 352 1.46 25.42 -18.10
N TRP A 353 2.78 25.36 -17.90
CA TRP A 353 3.37 24.72 -16.70
C TRP A 353 2.95 25.38 -15.39
N ASP A 354 2.69 26.69 -15.34
CA ASP A 354 2.19 27.37 -14.15
C ASP A 354 0.77 26.88 -13.77
N VAL A 355 -0.10 26.69 -14.79
CA VAL A 355 -1.43 26.12 -14.60
C VAL A 355 -1.33 24.67 -14.16
N VAL A 356 -0.46 23.86 -14.76
CA VAL A 356 -0.20 22.47 -14.40
C VAL A 356 0.29 22.37 -12.96
N ALA A 357 1.20 23.24 -12.53
CA ALA A 357 1.71 23.31 -11.16
C ALA A 357 0.60 23.69 -10.18
N ALA A 358 -0.21 24.70 -10.50
CA ALA A 358 -1.33 25.12 -9.66
C ALA A 358 -2.38 24.02 -9.52
N GLU A 359 -2.75 23.32 -10.61
CA GLU A 359 -3.70 22.23 -10.59
C GLU A 359 -3.16 21.00 -9.82
N THR A 360 -1.89 20.65 -10.00
CA THR A 360 -1.25 19.56 -9.25
C THR A 360 -1.21 19.88 -7.75
N THR A 361 -0.89 21.13 -7.41
CA THR A 361 -0.94 21.62 -6.03
C THR A 361 -2.35 21.54 -5.44
N ARG A 362 -3.38 21.90 -6.24
CA ARG A 362 -4.78 21.76 -5.81
C ARG A 362 -5.13 20.30 -5.51
N VAL A 363 -4.66 19.35 -6.32
CA VAL A 363 -4.82 17.91 -6.03
C VAL A 363 -4.17 17.53 -4.70
N TYR A 364 -2.98 18.05 -4.38
CA TYR A 364 -2.34 17.83 -3.08
C TYR A 364 -3.15 18.45 -1.92
N SER A 365 -3.68 19.67 -2.10
CA SER A 365 -4.47 20.36 -1.09
C SER A 365 -5.75 19.59 -0.73
N THR A 366 -6.39 18.90 -1.70
CA THR A 366 -7.53 18.03 -1.41
C THR A 366 -7.19 16.88 -0.46
N LEU A 367 -5.91 16.48 -0.41
CA LEU A 367 -5.44 15.47 0.52
C LEU A 367 -5.15 16.05 1.91
N GLN A 368 -4.78 17.34 2.00
CA GLN A 368 -4.58 18.04 3.28
C GLN A 368 -5.92 18.32 3.99
N ALA A 369 -6.93 18.79 3.26
CA ALA A 369 -8.25 19.09 3.80
C ALA A 369 -8.91 17.87 4.46
N HIS A 370 -8.78 16.69 3.88
CA HIS A 370 -9.23 15.42 4.47
C HIS A 370 -8.37 14.92 5.64
N GLY A 371 -7.24 15.57 5.91
CA GLY A 371 -6.36 15.29 7.06
C GLY A 371 -6.67 16.15 8.29
N ARG A 372 -7.39 17.29 8.12
CA ARG A 372 -7.83 18.15 9.23
C ARG A 372 -9.20 17.79 9.78
N GLU A 373 -10.06 17.16 9.00
CA GLU A 373 -11.22 16.46 9.54
C GLU A 373 -10.74 15.09 10.01
N GLY A 374 -10.33 15.03 11.27
CA GLY A 374 -9.89 13.81 11.91
C GLY A 374 -10.97 12.74 11.81
N LYS A 375 -10.77 11.72 10.96
CA LYS A 375 -11.53 10.49 11.13
C LYS A 375 -11.23 9.98 12.54
N PRO A 376 -12.24 9.75 13.38
CA PRO A 376 -12.03 9.22 14.71
C PRO A 376 -11.33 7.88 14.61
N GLY A 377 -10.19 7.72 15.30
CA GLY A 377 -9.41 6.50 15.36
C GLY A 377 -8.44 6.33 14.18
N SER A 378 -7.26 6.99 14.22
CA SER A 378 -6.14 6.66 13.34
C SER A 378 -5.68 5.23 13.65
N LEU A 379 -6.02 4.29 12.77
CA LEU A 379 -5.47 2.92 12.78
C LEU A 379 -3.95 2.99 12.87
N SER A 380 -3.35 2.21 13.76
CA SER A 380 -1.89 2.14 13.89
C SER A 380 -1.24 1.76 12.54
N LEU A 381 0.01 2.14 12.37
CA LEU A 381 0.77 1.88 11.12
C LEU A 381 0.72 0.41 10.70
N LYS A 382 0.75 -0.51 11.68
CA LYS A 382 0.61 -1.95 11.49
C LYS A 382 -0.74 -2.31 10.84
N HIS A 383 -1.84 -1.76 11.32
CA HIS A 383 -3.18 -2.08 10.81
C HIS A 383 -3.43 -1.53 9.40
N ARG A 384 -2.84 -0.37 9.05
CA ARG A 384 -2.87 0.16 7.68
C ARG A 384 -2.08 -0.72 6.72
N ALA A 385 -0.93 -1.25 7.17
CA ALA A 385 -0.12 -2.20 6.41
C ALA A 385 -0.89 -3.50 6.12
N PHE A 386 -1.60 -4.03 7.12
CA PHE A 386 -2.44 -5.22 6.97
C PHE A 386 -3.57 -5.01 5.97
N ASN A 387 -4.35 -3.92 6.10
CA ASN A 387 -5.46 -3.62 5.20
C ASN A 387 -5.00 -3.47 3.74
N SER A 388 -3.86 -2.82 3.52
CA SER A 388 -3.28 -2.68 2.18
C SER A 388 -2.74 -4.00 1.66
N GLY A 389 -2.11 -4.82 2.50
CA GLY A 389 -1.61 -6.15 2.15
C GLY A 389 -2.73 -7.10 1.75
N PHE A 390 -3.80 -7.18 2.53
CA PHE A 390 -4.98 -7.99 2.21
C PHE A 390 -5.69 -7.53 0.94
N GLY A 391 -5.84 -6.21 0.76
CA GLY A 391 -6.41 -5.64 -0.46
C GLY A 391 -5.58 -5.97 -1.71
N THR A 392 -4.25 -5.95 -1.59
CA THR A 392 -3.33 -6.31 -2.69
C THR A 392 -3.43 -7.79 -3.04
N LEU A 393 -3.34 -8.68 -2.04
CA LEU A 393 -3.44 -10.13 -2.26
C LEU A 393 -4.77 -10.52 -2.93
N ALA A 394 -5.88 -9.92 -2.49
CA ALA A 394 -7.18 -10.15 -3.10
C ALA A 394 -7.28 -9.55 -4.52
N ALA A 395 -6.71 -8.37 -4.75
CA ALA A 395 -6.76 -7.68 -6.05
C ALA A 395 -5.97 -8.41 -7.15
N ILE A 396 -4.84 -9.03 -6.79
CA ILE A 396 -4.02 -9.83 -7.73
C ILE A 396 -4.44 -11.30 -7.78
N GLY A 397 -5.46 -11.70 -7.02
CA GLY A 397 -5.92 -13.08 -6.95
C GLY A 397 -4.92 -14.05 -6.30
N ALA A 398 -3.91 -13.55 -5.59
CA ALA A 398 -2.89 -14.36 -4.93
C ALA A 398 -3.48 -15.27 -3.85
N ASP A 399 -4.57 -14.84 -3.21
CA ASP A 399 -5.39 -15.62 -2.28
C ASP A 399 -5.91 -16.91 -2.91
N ARG A 400 -6.17 -16.94 -4.24
CA ARG A 400 -6.63 -18.12 -4.97
C ARG A 400 -5.49 -18.98 -5.49
N TRP A 401 -4.42 -18.34 -6.02
CA TRP A 401 -3.32 -19.05 -6.68
C TRP A 401 -2.31 -19.66 -5.71
N LEU A 402 -2.07 -19.01 -4.56
CA LEU A 402 -1.09 -19.48 -3.58
C LEU A 402 -1.71 -20.27 -2.42
N ARG A 403 -3.05 -20.39 -2.36
CA ARG A 403 -3.74 -21.08 -1.25
C ARG A 403 -3.32 -22.54 -1.11
N PHE A 404 -2.97 -23.23 -2.19
CA PHE A 404 -2.54 -24.63 -2.14
C PHE A 404 -1.20 -24.83 -1.44
N LEU A 405 -0.35 -23.78 -1.37
CA LEU A 405 0.92 -23.77 -0.64
C LEU A 405 0.78 -23.26 0.79
N ALA A 406 -0.19 -22.40 1.06
CA ALA A 406 -0.29 -21.61 2.27
C ALA A 406 -1.41 -22.08 3.23
N ARG A 407 -2.43 -22.77 2.70
CA ARG A 407 -3.59 -23.24 3.45
C ARG A 407 -3.27 -24.54 4.18
N GLY A 408 -3.36 -24.52 5.52
CA GLY A 408 -3.24 -25.72 6.35
C GLY A 408 -4.45 -26.65 6.26
N ARG A 409 -4.51 -27.66 7.14
CA ARG A 409 -5.67 -28.55 7.32
C ARG A 409 -6.92 -27.81 7.78
N GLY A 410 -6.74 -26.68 8.49
CA GLY A 410 -7.85 -25.86 8.99
C GLY A 410 -7.38 -24.59 9.67
N VAL A 411 -8.31 -23.89 10.30
CA VAL A 411 -8.08 -22.65 11.01
C VAL A 411 -8.87 -22.62 12.33
N ILE A 412 -8.28 -22.07 13.38
CA ILE A 412 -8.98 -21.74 14.62
C ILE A 412 -9.19 -20.23 14.61
N LEU A 413 -10.44 -19.78 14.54
CA LEU A 413 -10.79 -18.37 14.52
C LEU A 413 -10.97 -17.85 15.94
N MET A 414 -10.41 -16.67 16.21
CA MET A 414 -10.48 -15.99 17.49
C MET A 414 -11.34 -14.74 17.39
N PHE A 415 -12.32 -14.64 18.26
CA PHE A 415 -13.22 -13.53 18.47
C PHE A 415 -13.17 -13.07 19.92
N HIS A 416 -13.67 -11.84 20.18
CA HIS A 416 -13.88 -11.32 21.54
C HIS A 416 -15.31 -10.78 21.62
N HIS A 417 -15.55 -9.51 21.41
CA HIS A 417 -16.90 -8.95 21.40
C HIS A 417 -17.65 -9.17 20.09
N VAL A 418 -18.92 -9.56 20.16
CA VAL A 418 -19.85 -9.55 19.04
C VAL A 418 -21.06 -8.72 19.43
N ARG A 419 -21.17 -7.52 18.93
CA ARG A 419 -22.24 -6.59 19.30
C ARG A 419 -22.58 -5.60 18.20
N PRO A 420 -23.82 -5.09 18.16
CA PRO A 420 -24.21 -4.05 17.19
C PRO A 420 -23.30 -2.84 17.27
N TRP A 421 -22.93 -2.30 16.11
CA TRP A 421 -22.07 -1.14 16.06
C TRP A 421 -22.73 0.08 16.68
N ARG A 422 -22.05 0.69 17.67
CA ARG A 422 -22.44 1.96 18.25
C ARG A 422 -21.31 2.97 18.02
N PRO A 423 -21.58 4.11 17.36
CA PRO A 423 -20.59 5.15 17.18
C PRO A 423 -20.06 5.64 18.54
N ARG A 424 -18.73 5.64 18.70
CA ARG A 424 -18.03 6.19 19.87
C ARG A 424 -16.88 7.04 19.33
N GLU A 425 -16.73 8.24 19.88
CA GLU A 425 -15.67 9.14 19.44
C GLU A 425 -14.28 8.57 19.76
N PHE A 426 -14.13 7.95 20.92
CA PHE A 426 -12.90 7.32 21.38
C PHE A 426 -13.13 5.83 21.63
N ALA A 427 -12.50 4.97 20.81
CA ALA A 427 -12.65 3.52 20.87
C ALA A 427 -11.34 2.81 20.45
N PRO A 428 -10.25 2.93 21.22
CA PRO A 428 -8.95 2.33 20.90
C PRO A 428 -9.01 0.80 20.87
N ASN A 429 -9.90 0.17 21.66
CA ASN A 429 -10.12 -1.29 21.69
C ASN A 429 -11.09 -1.79 20.61
N ARG A 430 -11.50 -0.95 19.66
CA ARG A 430 -12.41 -1.33 18.55
C ARG A 430 -11.94 -2.60 17.80
N GLY A 431 -10.64 -2.88 17.80
CA GLY A 431 -10.10 -4.10 17.22
C GLY A 431 -10.69 -5.38 17.81
N LEU A 432 -11.17 -5.34 19.06
CA LEU A 432 -11.76 -6.51 19.74
C LEU A 432 -13.26 -6.72 19.40
N GLU A 433 -13.88 -5.88 18.59
CA GLU A 433 -15.34 -5.87 18.37
C GLU A 433 -15.67 -6.17 16.91
N ILE A 434 -16.55 -7.14 16.67
CA ILE A 434 -17.20 -7.34 15.36
C ILE A 434 -18.71 -7.19 15.49
N THR A 435 -19.39 -6.98 14.36
CA THR A 435 -20.87 -6.93 14.37
C THR A 435 -21.47 -8.32 14.16
N PRO A 436 -22.70 -8.55 14.63
CA PRO A 436 -23.44 -9.81 14.36
C PRO A 436 -23.60 -10.09 12.88
N GLU A 437 -23.84 -9.04 12.07
CA GLU A 437 -23.94 -9.13 10.61
C GLU A 437 -22.62 -9.57 9.98
N PHE A 438 -21.49 -9.10 10.52
CA PHE A 438 -20.20 -9.55 10.02
C PHE A 438 -19.87 -10.98 10.46
N LEU A 439 -20.30 -11.42 11.63
CA LEU A 439 -20.20 -12.83 12.03
C LEU A 439 -21.00 -13.73 11.07
N ASP A 440 -22.19 -13.32 10.66
CA ASP A 440 -23.00 -14.03 9.66
C ASP A 440 -22.26 -14.14 8.30
N VAL A 441 -21.61 -13.05 7.86
CA VAL A 441 -20.72 -13.06 6.68
C VAL A 441 -19.56 -14.03 6.86
N VAL A 442 -18.91 -14.08 8.04
CA VAL A 442 -17.79 -15.00 8.31
C VAL A 442 -18.23 -16.45 8.14
N LEU A 443 -19.36 -16.84 8.74
CA LEU A 443 -19.87 -18.20 8.67
C LEU A 443 -20.29 -18.60 7.24
N THR A 444 -20.93 -17.67 6.53
CA THR A 444 -21.29 -17.84 5.10
C THR A 444 -20.04 -18.04 4.24
N GLU A 445 -19.00 -17.22 4.43
CA GLU A 445 -17.77 -17.31 3.64
C GLU A 445 -16.99 -18.60 3.97
N LEU A 446 -16.94 -19.05 5.22
CA LEU A 446 -16.34 -20.33 5.60
C LEU A 446 -16.96 -21.49 4.81
N ARG A 447 -18.29 -21.55 4.75
CA ARG A 447 -19.00 -22.59 3.99
C ARG A 447 -18.77 -22.47 2.48
N ARG A 448 -18.76 -21.25 1.97
CA ARG A 448 -18.52 -20.98 0.55
C ARG A 448 -17.10 -21.40 0.14
N GLU A 449 -16.11 -21.20 1.00
CA GLU A 449 -14.71 -21.63 0.79
C GLU A 449 -14.49 -23.12 1.12
N GLY A 450 -15.56 -23.87 1.45
CA GLY A 450 -15.57 -25.30 1.65
C GLY A 450 -15.04 -25.78 3.00
N PHE A 451 -15.05 -24.92 4.05
CA PHE A 451 -14.68 -25.35 5.39
C PHE A 451 -15.83 -26.09 6.09
N ASP A 452 -15.46 -27.15 6.82
CA ASP A 452 -16.33 -27.77 7.81
C ASP A 452 -16.16 -27.01 9.13
N ILE A 453 -17.25 -26.49 9.71
CA ILE A 453 -17.21 -25.86 11.02
C ILE A 453 -17.32 -26.99 12.05
N ILE A 454 -16.27 -27.15 12.90
CA ILE A 454 -16.15 -28.25 13.85
C ILE A 454 -15.94 -27.73 15.28
N PRO A 455 -16.33 -28.51 16.31
CA PRO A 455 -15.99 -28.18 17.69
C PRO A 455 -14.47 -28.29 17.93
N LEU A 456 -13.96 -27.52 18.89
CA LEU A 456 -12.53 -27.49 19.21
C LEU A 456 -11.96 -28.84 19.58
N ASP A 457 -12.76 -29.69 20.23
CA ASP A 457 -12.41 -31.11 20.59
C ASP A 457 -11.97 -31.94 19.37
N ALA A 458 -12.52 -31.66 18.18
CA ALA A 458 -12.21 -32.40 16.95
C ALA A 458 -10.97 -31.92 16.23
N VAL A 459 -10.37 -30.76 16.61
CA VAL A 459 -9.28 -30.12 15.88
C VAL A 459 -8.04 -31.00 15.79
N LEU A 460 -7.62 -31.62 16.88
CA LEU A 460 -6.42 -32.47 16.89
C LEU A 460 -6.58 -33.70 15.98
N ASP A 461 -7.74 -34.35 16.01
CA ASP A 461 -8.01 -35.53 15.18
C ASP A 461 -8.02 -35.16 13.67
N ARG A 462 -8.59 -34.02 13.35
CA ARG A 462 -8.61 -33.50 11.96
C ARG A 462 -7.24 -32.99 11.49
N ALA A 463 -6.38 -32.58 12.42
CA ALA A 463 -5.04 -32.08 12.11
C ALA A 463 -3.99 -33.20 11.97
N ARG A 464 -4.16 -34.39 12.59
CA ARG A 464 -3.14 -35.47 12.65
C ARG A 464 -2.60 -35.84 11.26
N PRO A 465 -1.27 -36.14 11.15
CA PRO A 465 -0.72 -36.81 9.99
C PRO A 465 -1.49 -38.12 9.69
N GLY A 466 -1.87 -38.35 8.44
CA GLY A 466 -2.64 -39.54 8.05
C GLY A 466 -4.16 -39.43 8.27
N ALA A 467 -4.69 -38.39 8.86
CA ALA A 467 -6.13 -38.14 8.84
C ALA A 467 -6.64 -38.10 7.40
N ALA A 468 -7.82 -38.72 7.16
CA ALA A 468 -8.42 -38.78 5.82
C ALA A 468 -8.44 -37.39 5.17
N ALA A 469 -8.08 -37.34 3.90
CA ALA A 469 -8.13 -36.11 3.09
C ALA A 469 -9.60 -35.65 3.03
N GLY A 470 -9.96 -34.66 3.85
CA GLY A 470 -11.30 -34.09 3.91
C GLY A 470 -11.29 -32.60 3.58
N ARG A 471 -12.46 -31.99 3.66
CA ARG A 471 -12.57 -30.53 3.60
C ARG A 471 -11.73 -29.88 4.71
N PRO A 472 -11.15 -28.70 4.49
CA PRO A 472 -10.50 -27.97 5.56
C PRO A 472 -11.52 -27.65 6.68
N PHE A 473 -11.04 -27.55 7.91
CA PHE A 473 -11.91 -27.27 9.05
C PHE A 473 -11.75 -25.83 9.56
N ALA A 474 -12.80 -25.32 10.21
CA ALA A 474 -12.76 -24.11 11.01
C ALA A 474 -13.32 -24.39 12.40
N ALA A 475 -12.58 -24.02 13.47
CA ALA A 475 -13.07 -23.98 14.83
C ALA A 475 -13.27 -22.53 15.29
N LEU A 476 -14.37 -22.24 15.97
CA LEU A 476 -14.75 -20.89 16.38
C LEU A 476 -14.48 -20.73 17.89
N THR A 477 -13.70 -19.74 18.28
CA THR A 477 -13.34 -19.49 19.68
C THR A 477 -13.58 -18.04 20.07
N PHE A 478 -14.14 -17.81 21.26
CA PHE A 478 -14.48 -16.51 21.82
C PHE A 478 -13.79 -16.37 23.18
N ASP A 479 -13.03 -15.31 23.38
CA ASP A 479 -12.26 -15.10 24.59
C ASP A 479 -12.99 -14.19 25.61
N ASP A 480 -12.53 -14.18 26.86
CA ASP A 480 -12.91 -13.31 27.98
C ASP A 480 -14.31 -13.57 28.59
N GLY A 481 -15.11 -14.48 28.04
CA GLY A 481 -16.44 -14.78 28.60
C GLY A 481 -17.43 -13.60 28.50
N TYR A 482 -17.36 -12.79 27.45
CA TYR A 482 -18.26 -11.64 27.28
C TYR A 482 -19.72 -12.05 27.08
N ARG A 483 -20.63 -11.31 27.73
CA ARG A 483 -22.08 -11.53 27.67
C ARG A 483 -22.66 -11.34 26.27
N ASP A 484 -22.12 -10.41 25.49
CA ASP A 484 -22.56 -10.15 24.12
C ASP A 484 -22.33 -11.34 23.16
N ASN A 485 -21.47 -12.31 23.52
CA ASN A 485 -21.34 -13.55 22.80
C ASN A 485 -22.61 -14.43 22.91
N VAL A 486 -23.31 -14.39 24.03
CA VAL A 486 -24.59 -15.07 24.21
C VAL A 486 -25.73 -14.25 23.60
N GLU A 487 -25.73 -12.95 23.84
CA GLU A 487 -26.80 -12.08 23.39
C GLU A 487 -26.84 -11.90 21.87
N HIS A 488 -25.68 -11.81 21.22
CA HIS A 488 -25.59 -11.44 19.81
C HIS A 488 -24.90 -12.45 18.91
N ALA A 489 -23.82 -13.16 19.39
CA ALA A 489 -23.15 -14.13 18.54
C ALA A 489 -23.91 -15.47 18.50
N TRP A 490 -24.34 -15.99 19.64
CA TRP A 490 -24.99 -17.29 19.71
C TRP A 490 -26.25 -17.41 18.85
N PRO A 491 -27.17 -16.44 18.75
CA PRO A 491 -28.28 -16.50 17.79
C PRO A 491 -27.84 -16.67 16.33
N VAL A 492 -26.71 -16.04 15.96
CA VAL A 492 -26.12 -16.17 14.62
C VAL A 492 -25.53 -17.57 14.44
N LEU A 493 -24.75 -18.06 15.41
CA LEU A 493 -24.11 -19.38 15.40
C LEU A 493 -25.16 -20.51 15.31
N ARG A 494 -26.27 -20.39 16.05
CA ARG A 494 -27.39 -21.35 15.98
C ARG A 494 -28.03 -21.44 14.61
N ARG A 495 -28.27 -20.32 13.95
CA ARG A 495 -28.81 -20.30 12.56
C ARG A 495 -27.90 -21.04 11.58
N HIS A 496 -26.61 -21.02 11.83
CA HIS A 496 -25.63 -21.72 11.02
C HIS A 496 -25.27 -23.13 11.52
N ASN A 497 -25.92 -23.68 12.56
CA ASN A 497 -25.52 -24.92 13.22
C ASN A 497 -24.01 -24.99 13.44
N ALA A 498 -23.41 -23.93 13.98
CA ALA A 498 -21.98 -23.76 14.12
C ALA A 498 -21.56 -23.98 15.57
N PRO A 499 -20.85 -25.08 15.91
CA PRO A 499 -20.31 -25.30 17.24
C PRO A 499 -19.23 -24.24 17.54
N TRP A 500 -19.12 -23.84 18.81
CA TRP A 500 -18.21 -22.82 19.26
C TRP A 500 -17.68 -23.06 20.66
N THR A 501 -16.58 -22.43 20.99
CA THR A 501 -15.94 -22.53 22.31
C THR A 501 -15.84 -21.13 22.93
N LEU A 502 -16.30 -21.00 24.17
CA LEU A 502 -16.15 -19.80 24.98
C LEU A 502 -15.03 -20.02 26.03
N PHE A 503 -14.01 -19.21 25.99
CA PHE A 503 -12.94 -19.18 26.97
C PHE A 503 -13.25 -18.19 28.10
N VAL A 504 -13.28 -18.68 29.33
CA VAL A 504 -13.75 -17.92 30.50
C VAL A 504 -12.60 -17.63 31.45
N THR A 505 -12.41 -16.39 31.80
CA THR A 505 -11.59 -15.95 32.94
C THR A 505 -12.46 -16.01 34.18
N THR A 506 -12.07 -16.83 35.18
CA THR A 506 -12.95 -17.13 36.29
C THR A 506 -13.22 -15.96 37.22
N ASP A 507 -12.24 -15.05 37.42
CA ASP A 507 -12.46 -13.82 38.18
C ASP A 507 -13.44 -12.85 37.49
N PHE A 508 -13.59 -12.94 36.17
CA PHE A 508 -14.60 -12.16 35.45
C PHE A 508 -16.00 -12.72 35.75
N ALA A 509 -16.14 -14.05 35.78
CA ALA A 509 -17.39 -14.72 36.14
C ALA A 509 -17.80 -14.48 37.61
N ASP A 510 -16.82 -14.27 38.49
CA ASP A 510 -17.04 -13.84 39.88
C ASP A 510 -17.35 -12.34 40.03
N GLY A 511 -17.25 -11.55 38.95
CA GLY A 511 -17.37 -10.08 38.98
C GLY A 511 -16.24 -9.38 39.77
N ARG A 512 -15.13 -10.10 40.04
CA ARG A 512 -13.96 -9.55 40.76
C ARG A 512 -12.82 -9.17 39.84
N GLY A 513 -12.79 -9.68 38.61
CA GLY A 513 -11.74 -9.44 37.63
C GLY A 513 -11.73 -8.05 37.08
N ARG A 514 -10.64 -7.68 36.46
CA ARG A 514 -10.35 -6.35 35.95
C ARG A 514 -10.12 -6.35 34.45
N LEU A 515 -11.00 -5.71 33.69
CA LEU A 515 -10.86 -5.48 32.25
C LEU A 515 -10.00 -4.23 32.02
N TRP A 516 -8.72 -4.28 32.44
CA TRP A 516 -7.83 -3.14 32.52
C TRP A 516 -7.70 -2.35 31.20
N TRP A 517 -7.81 -2.99 30.04
CA TRP A 517 -7.77 -2.30 28.73
C TRP A 517 -9.03 -1.47 28.47
N LEU A 518 -10.19 -1.91 28.97
CA LEU A 518 -11.43 -1.14 28.89
C LEU A 518 -11.50 -0.08 29.99
N GLU A 519 -10.95 -0.36 31.16
CA GLU A 519 -10.79 0.65 32.23
C GLU A 519 -9.90 1.81 31.76
N LEU A 520 -8.78 1.50 31.11
CA LEU A 520 -7.88 2.49 30.50
C LEU A 520 -8.59 3.31 29.40
N GLU A 521 -9.36 2.64 28.52
CA GLU A 521 -10.18 3.34 27.51
C GLU A 521 -11.16 4.31 28.16
N GLN A 522 -11.91 3.88 29.18
CA GLN A 522 -12.89 4.73 29.86
C GLN A 522 -12.22 5.85 30.65
N ALA A 523 -11.10 5.61 31.28
CA ALA A 523 -10.36 6.61 32.03
C ALA A 523 -9.88 7.75 31.09
N ILE A 524 -9.23 7.40 29.99
CA ILE A 524 -8.74 8.39 29.02
C ILE A 524 -9.89 9.10 28.31
N ALA A 525 -11.01 8.40 28.06
CA ALA A 525 -12.20 9.06 27.48
C ALA A 525 -12.73 10.20 28.34
N ARG A 526 -12.66 10.07 29.67
CA ARG A 526 -13.24 11.05 30.65
C ARG A 526 -12.26 12.12 31.09
N LEU A 527 -10.94 11.85 31.06
CA LEU A 527 -9.92 12.75 31.57
C LEU A 527 -9.44 13.69 30.45
N ASP A 528 -9.27 14.99 30.80
CA ASP A 528 -8.61 15.99 29.94
C ASP A 528 -7.08 15.91 30.03
N ARG A 529 -6.60 15.24 31.07
CA ARG A 529 -5.18 15.10 31.41
C ARG A 529 -4.97 13.80 32.17
N VAL A 530 -4.04 12.97 31.74
CA VAL A 530 -3.73 11.68 32.37
C VAL A 530 -2.41 11.80 33.13
N VAL A 531 -2.48 11.62 34.46
CA VAL A 531 -1.33 11.69 35.35
C VAL A 531 -0.98 10.28 35.83
N LEU A 532 0.17 9.75 35.41
CA LEU A 532 0.72 8.49 35.90
C LEU A 532 1.64 8.75 37.07
N ARG A 533 1.30 8.19 38.23
CA ARG A 533 2.11 8.27 39.47
C ARG A 533 2.79 6.91 39.70
N GLY A 534 4.12 6.86 39.60
CA GLY A 534 4.85 5.61 39.87
C GLY A 534 6.38 5.76 39.78
N ASN A 535 7.12 5.16 40.74
CA ASN A 535 8.58 5.08 40.82
C ASN A 535 9.37 6.40 40.59
N GLY A 536 8.87 7.54 41.10
CA GLY A 536 9.56 8.82 40.97
C GLY A 536 9.41 9.53 39.63
N GLU A 537 8.78 8.91 38.64
CA GLU A 537 8.43 9.56 37.36
C GLU A 537 6.96 9.95 37.34
N LEU A 538 6.70 11.24 37.31
CA LEU A 538 5.39 11.82 37.03
C LEU A 538 5.29 11.96 35.51
N ARG A 539 4.47 11.16 34.86
CA ARG A 539 4.14 11.37 33.44
C ARG A 539 2.79 12.06 33.34
N ASP A 540 2.81 13.21 32.73
CA ASP A 540 1.65 14.06 32.55
C ASP A 540 1.37 14.17 31.04
N LEU A 541 0.27 13.56 30.59
CA LEU A 541 -0.09 13.46 29.19
C LEU A 541 -1.40 14.21 28.92
N PRO A 542 -1.43 15.15 27.95
CA PRO A 542 -2.67 15.78 27.54
C PRO A 542 -3.62 14.77 26.91
N SER A 543 -4.92 14.90 27.19
CA SER A 543 -5.98 14.03 26.66
C SER A 543 -7.30 14.78 26.41
N ARG A 544 -7.25 16.03 25.96
CA ARG A 544 -8.43 16.84 25.63
C ARG A 544 -8.98 16.51 24.25
N THR A 545 -8.12 16.43 23.26
CA THR A 545 -8.49 16.14 21.87
C THR A 545 -8.43 14.63 21.58
N MET A 546 -9.16 14.18 20.56
CA MET A 546 -9.13 12.77 20.14
C MET A 546 -7.72 12.30 19.74
N VAL A 547 -6.90 13.18 19.20
CA VAL A 547 -5.50 12.89 18.85
C VAL A 547 -4.66 12.68 20.11
N GLU A 548 -4.82 13.56 21.12
CA GLU A 548 -4.13 13.43 22.41
C GLU A 548 -4.59 12.20 23.16
N LYS A 549 -5.91 11.91 23.22
CA LYS A 549 -6.45 10.68 23.80
C LYS A 549 -5.85 9.43 23.17
N GLY A 550 -5.78 9.38 21.83
CA GLY A 550 -5.15 8.29 21.10
C GLY A 550 -3.67 8.12 21.41
N ALA A 551 -2.92 9.23 21.45
CA ALA A 551 -1.49 9.21 21.77
C ALA A 551 -1.23 8.78 23.23
N ALA A 552 -2.04 9.28 24.17
CA ALA A 552 -1.99 8.91 25.59
C ALA A 552 -2.27 7.42 25.79
N PHE A 553 -3.34 6.90 25.14
CA PHE A 553 -3.68 5.48 25.20
C PHE A 553 -2.53 4.60 24.70
N GLU A 554 -2.00 4.87 23.51
CA GLU A 554 -0.90 4.11 22.91
C GLU A 554 0.38 4.14 23.79
N ALA A 555 0.71 5.29 24.33
CA ALA A 555 1.88 5.46 25.20
C ALA A 555 1.72 4.66 26.50
N ILE A 556 0.55 4.79 27.16
CA ILE A 556 0.26 4.12 28.42
C ILE A 556 0.11 2.60 28.20
N TYR A 557 -0.66 2.18 27.22
CA TYR A 557 -0.84 0.77 26.89
C TYR A 557 0.49 0.06 26.66
N ARG A 558 1.40 0.68 25.87
CA ARG A 558 2.74 0.16 25.59
C ARG A 558 3.60 0.09 26.87
N HIS A 559 3.53 1.12 27.70
CA HIS A 559 4.24 1.16 28.98
C HIS A 559 3.76 0.07 29.95
N LEU A 560 2.45 -0.11 30.07
CA LEU A 560 1.84 -1.16 30.91
C LEU A 560 2.20 -2.54 30.39
N ARG A 561 2.14 -2.76 29.09
CA ARG A 561 2.50 -4.04 28.47
C ARG A 561 3.99 -4.38 28.58
N ALA A 562 4.87 -3.41 28.75
CA ALA A 562 6.30 -3.64 28.95
C ALA A 562 6.68 -3.89 30.43
N GLY A 563 5.94 -3.31 31.38
CA GLY A 563 6.22 -3.37 32.82
C GLY A 563 5.75 -4.68 33.50
N PRO A 564 6.07 -4.88 34.81
CA PRO A 564 5.55 -5.97 35.61
C PRO A 564 4.03 -5.97 35.73
N GLU A 565 3.43 -7.14 35.95
CA GLU A 565 1.97 -7.32 36.05
C GLU A 565 1.37 -6.52 37.24
N GLU A 566 2.04 -6.52 38.39
CA GLU A 566 1.61 -5.76 39.57
C GLU A 566 1.52 -4.25 39.29
N ARG A 567 2.53 -3.73 38.55
CA ARG A 567 2.54 -2.31 38.16
C ARG A 567 1.42 -1.97 37.19
N LEU A 568 1.15 -2.88 36.24
CA LEU A 568 0.04 -2.73 35.29
C LEU A 568 -1.27 -2.58 36.08
N ARG A 569 -1.54 -3.49 37.04
CA ARG A 569 -2.75 -3.49 37.86
C ARG A 569 -2.86 -2.24 38.75
N ALA A 570 -1.77 -1.83 39.38
CA ALA A 570 -1.74 -0.65 40.23
C ALA A 570 -2.01 0.66 39.46
N LEU A 571 -1.34 0.84 38.31
CA LEU A 571 -1.49 2.05 37.49
C LEU A 571 -2.88 2.13 36.85
N THR A 572 -3.45 1.03 36.39
CA THR A 572 -4.80 1.04 35.83
C THR A 572 -5.86 1.27 36.90
N ALA A 573 -5.64 0.77 38.14
CA ALA A 573 -6.50 1.04 39.27
C ALA A 573 -6.50 2.55 39.63
N ASP A 574 -5.33 3.16 39.68
CA ASP A 574 -5.19 4.60 39.98
C ASP A 574 -5.88 5.45 38.89
N LEU A 575 -5.65 5.13 37.61
CA LEU A 575 -6.32 5.85 36.50
C LEU A 575 -7.84 5.68 36.51
N ALA A 576 -8.33 4.47 36.79
CA ALA A 576 -9.76 4.21 36.90
C ALA A 576 -10.38 5.03 38.06
N ALA A 577 -9.68 5.12 39.21
CA ALA A 577 -10.12 5.94 40.34
C ALA A 577 -10.12 7.42 39.99
N GLN A 578 -9.06 7.96 39.36
CA GLN A 578 -9.00 9.35 38.92
C GLN A 578 -10.17 9.71 38.00
N ALA A 579 -10.60 8.79 37.15
CA ALA A 579 -11.66 8.99 36.16
C ALA A 579 -13.07 8.61 36.70
N GLY A 580 -13.19 8.14 37.93
CA GLY A 580 -14.48 7.68 38.50
C GLY A 580 -15.05 6.46 37.74
N VAL A 581 -14.20 5.53 37.25
CA VAL A 581 -14.64 4.30 36.59
C VAL A 581 -14.97 3.25 37.65
N ASP A 582 -16.21 2.79 37.69
CA ASP A 582 -16.62 1.63 38.49
C ASP A 582 -16.21 0.34 37.79
N THR A 583 -15.05 -0.19 38.16
CA THR A 583 -14.42 -1.34 37.54
C THR A 583 -15.18 -2.64 37.80
N ARG A 584 -15.82 -2.81 38.97
CA ARG A 584 -16.63 -3.99 39.28
C ARG A 584 -17.90 -4.01 38.44
N ARG A 585 -18.59 -2.90 38.37
CA ARG A 585 -19.79 -2.76 37.55
C ARG A 585 -19.48 -2.96 36.06
N LEU A 586 -18.30 -2.49 35.61
CA LEU A 586 -17.85 -2.69 34.23
C LEU A 586 -17.74 -4.17 33.91
N THR A 587 -17.03 -4.96 34.73
CA THR A 587 -16.85 -6.39 34.55
C THR A 587 -18.18 -7.14 34.67
N ALA A 588 -18.97 -6.88 35.71
CA ALA A 588 -20.27 -7.53 35.90
C ALA A 588 -21.29 -7.27 34.77
N ASN A 589 -21.22 -6.09 34.14
CA ASN A 589 -22.08 -5.77 32.99
C ASN A 589 -21.61 -6.45 31.69
N LEU A 590 -20.32 -6.64 31.50
CA LEU A 590 -19.75 -7.13 30.24
C LEU A 590 -19.53 -8.63 30.21
N CYS A 591 -19.24 -9.27 31.33
CA CYS A 591 -18.93 -10.71 31.38
C CYS A 591 -20.11 -11.52 31.96
N LEU A 592 -20.16 -12.79 31.57
CA LEU A 592 -21.13 -13.73 32.03
C LEU A 592 -20.84 -14.12 33.48
N GLY A 593 -21.91 -14.20 34.32
CA GLY A 593 -21.85 -14.77 35.66
C GLY A 593 -22.00 -16.29 35.63
N TRP A 594 -21.80 -16.91 36.81
CA TRP A 594 -21.85 -18.38 36.93
C TRP A 594 -23.19 -19.01 36.56
N ASP A 595 -24.34 -18.37 36.88
CA ASP A 595 -25.68 -18.87 36.53
C ASP A 595 -25.90 -18.92 35.01
N GLU A 596 -25.42 -17.88 34.33
CA GLU A 596 -25.48 -17.80 32.88
C GLU A 596 -24.57 -18.87 32.23
N LEU A 597 -23.36 -19.09 32.75
CA LEU A 597 -22.43 -20.12 32.29
C LEU A 597 -22.96 -21.54 32.56
N GLN A 598 -23.62 -21.77 33.71
CA GLN A 598 -24.28 -23.05 34.01
C GLN A 598 -25.45 -23.37 33.06
N THR A 599 -26.11 -22.31 32.59
CA THR A 599 -27.16 -22.45 31.55
C THR A 599 -26.54 -22.79 30.20
N LEU A 600 -25.50 -22.04 29.83
CA LEU A 600 -24.84 -22.15 28.54
C LEU A 600 -24.13 -23.49 28.32
N VAL A 601 -23.51 -24.06 29.35
CA VAL A 601 -22.79 -25.35 29.27
C VAL A 601 -23.70 -26.57 29.00
N ARG A 602 -25.02 -26.43 29.11
CA ARG A 602 -25.99 -27.49 28.81
C ARG A 602 -26.25 -27.60 27.30
N GLU A 603 -25.91 -26.56 26.53
CA GLU A 603 -26.13 -26.55 25.08
C GLU A 603 -25.10 -27.44 24.37
N PRO A 604 -25.54 -28.31 23.44
CA PRO A 604 -24.67 -29.37 22.88
C PRO A 604 -23.61 -28.82 21.91
N ASP A 605 -23.81 -27.65 21.37
CA ASP A 605 -22.93 -26.97 20.42
C ASP A 605 -21.98 -25.97 21.07
N VAL A 606 -21.97 -25.92 22.43
CA VAL A 606 -21.12 -25.00 23.21
C VAL A 606 -20.09 -25.76 24.03
N LEU A 607 -18.82 -25.38 23.85
CA LEU A 607 -17.74 -25.83 24.74
C LEU A 607 -17.30 -24.66 25.61
N ILE A 608 -17.05 -24.93 26.90
CA ILE A 608 -16.41 -23.98 27.81
C ILE A 608 -14.95 -24.36 27.97
N GLY A 609 -14.06 -23.41 27.73
CA GLY A 609 -12.62 -23.52 27.99
C GLY A 609 -12.17 -22.52 29.05
N ALA A 610 -10.96 -22.70 29.56
CA ALA A 610 -10.36 -21.80 30.54
C ALA A 610 -9.57 -20.69 29.90
N HIS A 611 -9.59 -19.51 30.56
CA HIS A 611 -8.80 -18.34 30.17
C HIS A 611 -8.05 -17.73 31.37
N THR A 612 -7.47 -18.61 32.20
CA THR A 612 -6.82 -18.35 33.49
C THR A 612 -7.78 -17.84 34.58
N LEU A 613 -7.27 -17.64 35.81
CA LEU A 613 -8.06 -17.10 36.92
C LEU A 613 -8.34 -15.62 36.70
N SER A 614 -7.26 -14.80 36.50
CA SER A 614 -7.32 -13.34 36.57
C SER A 614 -6.84 -12.62 35.30
N HIS A 615 -6.61 -13.35 34.21
CA HIS A 615 -6.18 -12.83 32.91
C HIS A 615 -4.80 -12.11 32.94
N PRO A 616 -3.73 -12.67 33.54
CA PRO A 616 -2.41 -12.06 33.55
C PRO A 616 -1.64 -12.33 32.25
N ILE A 617 -0.56 -11.58 32.04
CA ILE A 617 0.47 -11.92 31.06
C ILE A 617 1.35 -13.01 31.67
N LEU A 618 1.07 -14.30 31.38
CA LEU A 618 1.68 -15.45 32.04
C LEU A 618 3.22 -15.46 32.00
N ALA A 619 3.83 -15.01 30.89
CA ALA A 619 5.27 -14.91 30.78
C ALA A 619 5.93 -13.94 31.79
N LYS A 620 5.16 -13.05 32.43
CA LYS A 620 5.61 -12.13 33.46
C LYS A 620 5.40 -12.62 34.89
N CYS A 621 4.62 -13.70 35.05
CA CYS A 621 4.43 -14.34 36.31
C CYS A 621 5.59 -15.32 36.60
N ASP A 622 5.92 -15.54 37.86
CA ASP A 622 6.78 -16.67 38.26
C ASP A 622 6.09 -17.99 37.95
N GLY A 623 6.85 -19.11 37.98
CA GLY A 623 6.33 -20.43 37.61
C GLY A 623 5.20 -20.88 38.47
N THR A 624 5.24 -20.61 39.78
CA THR A 624 4.22 -20.98 40.75
C THR A 624 2.92 -20.23 40.51
N THR A 625 3.00 -18.93 40.35
CA THR A 625 1.86 -18.08 40.01
C THR A 625 1.24 -18.47 38.65
N ALA A 626 2.07 -18.71 37.63
CA ALA A 626 1.60 -19.13 36.31
C ALA A 626 0.88 -20.49 36.38
N MET A 627 1.43 -21.44 37.13
CA MET A 627 0.78 -22.76 37.35
C MET A 627 -0.55 -22.61 38.07
N ARG A 628 -0.61 -21.79 39.12
CA ARG A 628 -1.86 -21.52 39.86
C ARG A 628 -2.92 -20.91 38.91
N GLU A 629 -2.57 -19.88 38.14
CA GLU A 629 -3.48 -19.26 37.20
C GLU A 629 -4.07 -20.24 36.17
N ILE A 630 -3.26 -21.19 35.73
CA ILE A 630 -3.64 -22.21 34.75
C ILE A 630 -4.44 -23.33 35.39
N ALA A 631 -3.97 -23.93 36.50
CA ALA A 631 -4.58 -25.12 37.09
C ALA A 631 -5.86 -24.81 37.86
N GLU A 632 -5.84 -23.80 38.75
CA GLU A 632 -7.02 -23.47 39.56
C GLU A 632 -8.19 -22.94 38.70
N SER A 633 -7.91 -22.29 37.56
CA SER A 633 -8.97 -21.88 36.64
C SER A 633 -9.73 -23.06 36.05
N LYS A 634 -9.02 -24.15 35.72
CA LYS A 634 -9.61 -25.41 35.28
C LYS A 634 -10.47 -26.04 36.38
N GLU A 635 -9.88 -26.23 37.57
CA GLU A 635 -10.55 -26.83 38.70
C GLU A 635 -11.81 -26.06 39.12
N LEU A 636 -11.75 -24.74 39.12
CA LEU A 636 -12.89 -23.89 39.47
C LEU A 636 -14.01 -24.00 38.43
N LEU A 637 -13.68 -23.98 37.15
CA LEU A 637 -14.66 -24.16 36.08
C LEU A 637 -15.30 -25.54 36.13
N GLU A 638 -14.51 -26.61 36.25
CA GLU A 638 -15.02 -28.00 36.37
C GLU A 638 -15.93 -28.18 37.56
N ARG A 639 -15.55 -27.65 38.72
CA ARG A 639 -16.34 -27.72 39.97
C ARG A 639 -17.66 -26.94 39.84
N ARG A 640 -17.63 -25.74 39.20
CA ARG A 640 -18.82 -24.89 39.07
C ARG A 640 -19.78 -25.36 37.97
N LEU A 641 -19.25 -25.91 36.89
CA LEU A 641 -20.04 -26.29 35.73
C LEU A 641 -20.40 -27.78 35.68
N GLY A 642 -19.73 -28.62 36.49
CA GLY A 642 -19.96 -30.07 36.51
C GLY A 642 -19.55 -30.78 35.23
N ARG A 643 -18.67 -30.19 34.43
CA ARG A 643 -18.19 -30.71 33.14
C ARG A 643 -16.67 -30.58 33.02
N PRO A 644 -15.98 -31.53 32.33
CA PRO A 644 -14.55 -31.42 32.09
C PRO A 644 -14.20 -30.20 31.24
N VAL A 645 -13.14 -29.48 31.62
CA VAL A 645 -12.57 -28.36 30.90
C VAL A 645 -11.28 -28.80 30.23
N ARG A 646 -11.30 -28.99 28.92
CA ARG A 646 -10.23 -29.65 28.15
C ARG A 646 -9.28 -28.66 27.46
N HIS A 647 -9.69 -27.42 27.27
CA HIS A 647 -9.00 -26.40 26.45
C HIS A 647 -8.65 -25.18 27.28
N LEU A 648 -7.44 -24.64 27.03
CA LEU A 648 -6.95 -23.40 27.59
C LEU A 648 -6.65 -22.39 26.44
N ALA A 649 -7.18 -21.20 26.51
CA ALA A 649 -6.64 -20.08 25.74
C ALA A 649 -5.73 -19.22 26.64
N TYR A 650 -4.54 -18.92 26.17
CA TYR A 650 -3.62 -18.09 26.96
C TYR A 650 -3.98 -16.60 26.79
N PRO A 651 -4.12 -15.82 27.89
CA PRO A 651 -4.33 -14.39 27.84
C PRO A 651 -3.28 -13.69 26.95
N PHE A 652 -3.72 -12.81 26.05
CA PHE A 652 -2.93 -12.19 24.99
C PHE A 652 -2.35 -13.19 23.98
N GLY A 653 -1.76 -14.29 24.40
CA GLY A 653 -1.33 -15.44 23.60
C GLY A 653 -0.25 -15.17 22.55
N ASP A 654 0.33 -13.97 22.46
CA ASP A 654 1.43 -13.65 21.56
C ASP A 654 2.78 -14.17 22.12
N ALA A 655 3.86 -14.10 21.31
CA ALA A 655 5.17 -14.62 21.70
C ALA A 655 5.80 -13.93 22.92
N SER A 656 5.32 -12.73 23.29
CA SER A 656 5.77 -12.01 24.49
C SER A 656 4.95 -12.36 25.74
N ALA A 657 3.80 -13.00 25.58
CA ALA A 657 2.87 -13.31 26.65
C ALA A 657 2.90 -14.79 27.06
N VAL A 658 3.31 -15.69 26.17
CA VAL A 658 3.32 -17.13 26.40
C VAL A 658 4.45 -17.80 25.63
N GLY A 659 5.09 -18.81 26.27
CA GLY A 659 6.22 -19.53 25.71
C GLY A 659 6.26 -21.00 26.12
N PRO A 660 7.37 -21.71 25.88
CA PRO A 660 7.53 -23.14 26.19
C PRO A 660 7.24 -23.51 27.64
N ARG A 661 7.53 -22.62 28.60
CA ARG A 661 7.21 -22.83 30.02
C ARG A 661 5.71 -23.00 30.23
N GLU A 662 4.90 -22.09 29.70
CA GLU A 662 3.44 -22.10 29.86
C GLU A 662 2.82 -23.28 29.13
N PHE A 663 3.38 -23.68 27.98
CA PHE A 663 2.92 -24.88 27.27
C PHE A 663 3.11 -26.15 28.11
N ARG A 664 4.25 -26.29 28.83
CA ARG A 664 4.47 -27.39 29.78
C ARG A 664 3.53 -27.31 30.96
N LEU A 665 3.29 -26.11 31.50
CA LEU A 665 2.36 -25.93 32.63
C LEU A 665 0.92 -26.31 32.25
N ALA A 666 0.47 -25.97 31.05
CA ALA A 666 -0.85 -26.38 30.54
C ALA A 666 -0.96 -27.90 30.38
N CYS A 667 0.10 -28.55 29.89
CA CYS A 667 0.18 -30.02 29.86
C CYS A 667 0.10 -30.64 31.26
N GLN A 668 0.89 -30.11 32.20
CA GLN A 668 0.91 -30.58 33.60
C GLN A 668 -0.44 -30.39 34.31
N ALA A 669 -1.17 -29.33 34.01
CA ALA A 669 -2.52 -29.07 34.48
C ALA A 669 -3.59 -29.98 33.82
N GLY A 670 -3.20 -30.83 32.89
CA GLY A 670 -4.08 -31.79 32.24
C GLY A 670 -5.04 -31.20 31.21
N TYR A 671 -4.67 -30.10 30.57
CA TYR A 671 -5.40 -29.64 29.39
C TYR A 671 -5.07 -30.50 28.17
N VAL A 672 -6.03 -30.68 27.27
CA VAL A 672 -5.83 -31.40 26.00
C VAL A 672 -5.20 -30.48 24.98
N THR A 673 -5.60 -29.18 24.94
CA THR A 673 -5.01 -28.20 24.09
C THR A 673 -4.77 -26.88 24.81
N GLY A 674 -3.68 -26.21 24.40
CA GLY A 674 -3.39 -24.80 24.71
C GLY A 674 -3.35 -23.97 23.44
N ILE A 675 -4.07 -22.86 23.42
CA ILE A 675 -4.33 -22.10 22.20
C ILE A 675 -3.76 -20.71 22.32
N THR A 676 -2.90 -20.34 21.37
CA THR A 676 -2.20 -19.04 21.31
C THR A 676 -2.97 -18.05 20.42
N SER A 677 -2.54 -16.79 20.40
CA SER A 677 -2.97 -15.80 19.41
C SER A 677 -1.96 -15.64 18.26
N ARG A 678 -1.00 -16.54 18.13
CA ARG A 678 0.01 -16.54 17.07
C ARG A 678 -0.69 -16.80 15.72
N PRO A 679 -0.59 -15.87 14.74
CA PRO A 679 -1.40 -15.95 13.54
C PRO A 679 -0.85 -17.01 12.58
N ALA A 680 -1.58 -18.10 12.39
CA ALA A 680 -1.33 -19.14 11.40
C ALA A 680 -2.57 -20.02 11.18
N HIS A 681 -2.55 -20.82 10.11
CA HIS A 681 -3.42 -21.98 9.94
C HIS A 681 -2.89 -23.17 10.73
N VAL A 682 -3.75 -24.15 11.00
CA VAL A 682 -3.37 -25.43 11.63
C VAL A 682 -2.85 -26.36 10.54
N PHE A 683 -1.60 -26.82 10.70
CA PHE A 683 -0.94 -27.80 9.83
C PHE A 683 -0.78 -29.14 10.58
N PRO A 684 -0.50 -30.26 9.89
CA PRO A 684 -0.33 -31.56 10.55
C PRO A 684 0.69 -31.57 11.69
N ASP A 685 1.79 -30.84 11.53
CA ASP A 685 2.87 -30.79 12.52
C ASP A 685 2.43 -30.15 13.85
N HIS A 686 1.38 -29.31 13.85
CA HIS A 686 0.83 -28.74 15.08
C HIS A 686 0.18 -29.82 15.98
N ALA A 687 -0.19 -31.00 15.47
CA ALA A 687 -0.71 -32.09 16.28
C ALA A 687 0.32 -32.64 17.27
N ALA A 688 1.63 -32.49 16.99
CA ALA A 688 2.71 -32.81 17.93
C ALA A 688 2.87 -31.75 19.04
N HIS A 689 2.26 -30.58 18.89
CA HIS A 689 2.36 -29.45 19.83
C HIS A 689 0.96 -28.99 20.29
N PRO A 690 0.14 -29.81 20.90
CA PRO A 690 -1.27 -29.52 21.21
C PRO A 690 -1.47 -28.33 22.15
N HIS A 691 -0.45 -27.97 22.93
CA HIS A 691 -0.48 -26.84 23.86
C HIS A 691 0.01 -25.51 23.24
N ALA A 692 0.29 -25.47 21.91
CA ALA A 692 0.77 -24.30 21.21
C ALA A 692 0.02 -24.07 19.90
N LEU A 693 -1.27 -24.40 19.84
CA LEU A 693 -2.07 -24.27 18.61
C LEU A 693 -2.23 -22.79 18.21
N PRO A 694 -2.06 -22.46 16.91
CA PRO A 694 -2.21 -21.11 16.42
C PRO A 694 -3.66 -20.70 16.24
N ARG A 695 -3.95 -19.39 16.24
CA ARG A 695 -5.26 -18.84 15.91
C ARG A 695 -5.17 -17.70 14.89
N THR A 696 -6.25 -17.49 14.16
CA THR A 696 -6.45 -16.37 13.27
C THR A 696 -7.49 -15.43 13.87
N SER A 697 -7.07 -14.20 14.20
CA SER A 697 -7.97 -13.18 14.74
C SER A 697 -8.89 -12.62 13.67
N VAL A 698 -10.19 -12.67 13.93
CA VAL A 698 -11.24 -11.95 13.19
C VAL A 698 -11.64 -10.76 14.04
N ASN A 699 -11.34 -9.55 13.59
CA ASN A 699 -11.42 -8.36 14.42
C ASN A 699 -12.09 -7.17 13.72
N GLY A 700 -12.49 -6.16 14.51
CA GLY A 700 -13.25 -5.01 14.05
C GLY A 700 -12.52 -4.06 13.10
N LEU A 701 -11.21 -4.22 12.93
CA LEU A 701 -10.42 -3.39 12.03
C LEU A 701 -10.54 -3.84 10.56
N PHE A 702 -11.01 -5.08 10.32
CA PHE A 702 -11.03 -5.76 9.02
C PHE A 702 -12.37 -6.40 8.71
N GLN A 703 -13.48 -5.75 9.02
CA GLN A 703 -14.83 -6.24 8.70
C GLN A 703 -15.13 -6.08 7.19
N ASP A 704 -14.37 -6.79 6.36
CA ASP A 704 -14.45 -6.80 4.90
C ASP A 704 -14.27 -8.22 4.39
N THR A 705 -15.13 -8.66 3.47
CA THR A 705 -15.11 -10.00 2.87
C THR A 705 -13.78 -10.31 2.16
N ARG A 706 -13.10 -9.30 1.58
CA ARG A 706 -11.80 -9.49 0.90
C ARG A 706 -10.69 -9.78 1.91
N ALA A 707 -10.66 -9.05 3.02
CA ALA A 707 -9.73 -9.30 4.10
C ALA A 707 -9.94 -10.69 4.71
N LEU A 708 -11.19 -11.07 4.95
CA LEU A 708 -11.56 -12.39 5.44
C LEU A 708 -11.08 -13.50 4.50
N ARG A 709 -11.34 -13.42 3.19
CA ARG A 709 -10.86 -14.41 2.21
C ARG A 709 -9.34 -14.52 2.18
N ALA A 710 -8.63 -13.40 2.29
CA ALA A 710 -7.18 -13.40 2.38
C ALA A 710 -6.71 -14.16 3.65
N LEU A 711 -7.33 -13.95 4.81
CA LEU A 711 -7.05 -14.70 6.04
C LEU A 711 -7.32 -16.19 5.87
N LEU A 712 -8.47 -16.58 5.31
CA LEU A 712 -8.87 -17.97 5.06
C LEU A 712 -8.02 -18.68 3.99
N SER A 713 -7.30 -17.94 3.14
CA SER A 713 -6.34 -18.52 2.19
C SER A 713 -5.04 -18.99 2.84
N GLY A 714 -4.69 -18.49 4.03
CA GLY A 714 -3.42 -18.72 4.71
C GLY A 714 -2.22 -17.94 4.15
N VAL A 715 -2.36 -17.33 2.97
CA VAL A 715 -1.27 -16.65 2.24
C VAL A 715 -0.62 -15.51 3.05
N PRO A 716 -1.37 -14.65 3.77
CA PRO A 716 -0.76 -13.61 4.59
C PRO A 716 0.16 -14.17 5.66
N PHE A 717 -0.23 -15.26 6.31
CA PHE A 717 0.56 -15.88 7.38
C PHE A 717 1.79 -16.60 6.84
N TRP A 718 1.66 -17.26 5.69
CA TRP A 718 2.77 -17.90 5.00
C TRP A 718 3.88 -16.89 4.62
N ILE A 719 3.49 -15.72 4.12
CA ILE A 719 4.41 -14.61 3.81
C ILE A 719 5.01 -14.05 5.11
N TRP A 720 4.19 -13.77 6.11
CA TRP A 720 4.60 -13.16 7.38
C TRP A 720 5.54 -14.03 8.19
N ASN A 721 5.28 -15.33 8.23
CA ASN A 721 6.11 -16.28 8.96
C ASN A 721 7.38 -16.69 8.18
N GLY A 722 7.73 -15.97 7.09
CA GLY A 722 8.93 -16.24 6.29
C GLY A 722 8.93 -17.61 5.64
N ARG A 723 7.75 -18.08 5.19
CA ARG A 723 7.48 -19.42 4.64
C ARG A 723 7.66 -20.56 5.65
N ARG A 724 7.85 -20.28 6.94
CA ARG A 724 7.90 -21.29 7.99
C ARG A 724 6.50 -21.64 8.44
N ILE A 725 6.19 -22.92 8.47
CA ILE A 725 4.89 -23.46 8.90
C ILE A 725 4.79 -23.46 10.43
N LEU A 726 5.90 -23.74 11.11
CA LEU A 726 6.04 -23.76 12.57
C LEU A 726 7.04 -22.69 13.02
N LYS A 727 6.63 -21.86 13.98
CA LYS A 727 7.51 -20.92 14.69
C LYS A 727 7.93 -21.44 16.07
N ILE A 728 7.67 -22.69 16.38
CA ILE A 728 7.86 -23.29 17.71
C ILE A 728 9.28 -23.82 17.90
N GLU A 729 9.98 -24.14 16.81
CA GLU A 729 11.21 -24.96 16.83
C GLU A 729 12.48 -24.28 17.35
N SER A 730 12.58 -22.97 17.38
CA SER A 730 13.85 -22.34 17.77
C SER A 730 14.08 -22.20 19.28
N GLN A 731 13.15 -22.66 20.12
CA GLN A 731 13.26 -22.56 21.59
C GLN A 731 13.05 -23.89 22.35
N VAL A 732 12.74 -24.99 21.68
CA VAL A 732 12.52 -26.30 22.33
C VAL A 732 13.77 -27.18 22.25
N GLU A 733 14.61 -27.03 21.24
CA GLU A 733 15.83 -27.87 21.05
C GLU A 733 16.99 -27.56 22.00
N GLU A 734 16.99 -26.44 22.71
CA GLU A 734 18.08 -26.12 23.67
C GLU A 734 17.93 -26.78 25.07
N VAL A 735 16.83 -27.48 25.34
CA VAL A 735 16.54 -28.02 26.71
C VAL A 735 16.66 -29.53 26.81
N ASP A 736 16.63 -30.30 25.72
CA ASP A 736 16.79 -31.76 25.76
C ASP A 736 18.25 -32.26 25.65
N GLY A 737 19.21 -31.35 25.70
CA GLY A 737 20.63 -31.65 25.62
C GLY A 737 21.39 -31.54 26.95
N ARG A 738 20.78 -31.90 28.11
CA ARG A 738 21.49 -32.23 29.38
C ARG A 738 20.66 -33.07 30.29
#